data_7e42cacb32d0daf365e4299ce8bd6304
#
_entry.id   7e42cacb32d0daf365e4299ce8bd6304
#
_cell.length_a   1.000
_cell.length_b   1.000
_cell.length_c   1.000
_cell.angle_alpha   90.00
_cell.angle_beta   90.00
_cell.angle_gamma   90.00
#
_symmetry.space_group_name_H-M   'P 1'
#
loop_
_entity.id
_entity.type
_entity.pdbx_description
1 polymer ?
#
loop_
_entity_poly.entity_id
_entity_poly.type
_entity_poly.pdbx_seq_one_letter_code
_entity_poly.pdbx_strand_id
1 'polypeptide(L)'
;MPNDGNLWYHNVRSNSKAHQQRLHRKVSKADLELLYLHRRMLVMRHSPSMCKLYINRYRGNMETERKSKVQEEKTAEKKGQQTGEPDGIPKKIWTVYEKAFFSFAPEENRRFTRSTEKQLGQLERRILRKRKQENHQVLADMKDLHRKVAQVGYTVVLKDTRWMKKYRRVVRLLARLDINFLKRMAGGAVPEDIAGMEKTAQLLRAKSLYEIYKDEYMQYLVGQRIEELMEAEPEKQYPEARAMKRRFILHIGPTNSGKTYEALQRLKQAYHGIYLGPLRLLALEVYDRMMTDGIPCDMITGEEAIRTHGSFVQASTVEILDIRETYDIAVIDEAQMMADENRGSYWTRAILGIRAEEVHVCCSGTAEKLLTGMLVRCGDEYEIVRHERNTKLTFIPERFDMSKDVEPGDALIAFSKKNVLAIAASLEGRGIRASVIYGNLPPQTRQEQVRLFTEGVNQVVVATDAIGMGINLPIRRVVFMNTTKFDGVGKRRLLAEEIRQIAGRAGRYGFYDTGYVQSAMEPEYVGKKLAEPLYPLRRARVGFPEILLDIDIELDEIIEAWEKTGNPPMYDKISMKESVDKYRYLRDYRKRITYMDDRKLVLSLITCPFDVKDREVLRLWLRYCENPEKQQDCPMLPKDFSLEGLESYYKQLDLYTQFAARMEWVVDKEEVAANREWAQHEIGELLKDDKGQFERRCRICGRPLAWNAAYPVCDRCYRKMERENS
;
A
#
# COMPACT_ATOMS: atom_id res chain seq x y z
N MET A 1 -9.60 22.30 49.18
CA MET A 1 -10.49 21.14 49.05
C MET A 1 -9.72 20.08 48.28
N PRO A 2 -9.47 18.92 48.90
CA PRO A 2 -8.53 17.92 48.34
C PRO A 2 -9.22 16.81 47.53
N ASN A 3 -8.57 16.46 46.48
CA ASN A 3 -8.42 15.13 45.81
C ASN A 3 -9.35 13.98 46.24
N ASP A 4 -10.36 13.73 45.41
CA ASP A 4 -11.16 12.51 45.43
C ASP A 4 -10.84 11.52 44.25
N GLY A 5 -9.65 11.66 43.65
CA GLY A 5 -9.25 10.82 42.51
C GLY A 5 -8.71 9.42 42.85
N ASN A 6 -8.31 9.15 44.08
CA ASN A 6 -7.59 7.94 44.44
C ASN A 6 -8.43 6.78 45.03
N LEU A 7 -9.68 7.04 45.40
CA LEU A 7 -10.55 6.00 45.93
C LEU A 7 -11.24 5.14 44.85
N TRP A 8 -11.28 5.63 43.63
CA TRP A 8 -11.90 4.87 42.50
C TRP A 8 -11.03 3.77 41.97
N TYR A 9 -9.70 3.93 41.99
CA TYR A 9 -8.74 2.95 41.48
C TYR A 9 -8.57 1.69 42.33
N HIS A 10 -8.78 1.79 43.64
CA HIS A 10 -8.68 0.64 44.55
C HIS A 10 -9.95 -0.26 44.56
N ASN A 11 -11.13 0.30 44.29
CA ASN A 11 -12.36 -0.47 44.23
C ASN A 11 -12.54 -1.28 42.93
N VAL A 12 -11.92 -0.85 41.83
CA VAL A 12 -11.96 -1.60 40.55
C VAL A 12 -11.06 -2.83 40.56
N ARG A 13 -9.90 -2.78 41.29
CA ARG A 13 -8.99 -3.93 41.41
C ARG A 13 -9.54 -5.04 42.33
N SER A 14 -10.26 -4.73 43.38
CA SER A 14 -10.84 -5.74 44.26
C SER A 14 -12.08 -6.44 43.64
N ASN A 15 -12.88 -5.71 42.86
CA ASN A 15 -14.02 -6.29 42.16
C ASN A 15 -13.62 -7.17 40.97
N SER A 16 -12.48 -6.90 40.34
CA SER A 16 -12.00 -7.72 39.19
C SER A 16 -11.53 -9.12 39.63
N LYS A 17 -10.89 -9.25 40.77
CA LYS A 17 -10.45 -10.55 41.31
C LYS A 17 -11.64 -11.40 41.80
N ALA A 18 -12.63 -10.81 42.43
CA ALA A 18 -13.83 -11.52 42.85
C ALA A 18 -14.73 -11.91 41.68
N HIS A 19 -14.72 -11.12 40.58
CA HIS A 19 -15.47 -11.43 39.37
C HIS A 19 -14.78 -12.52 38.54
N GLN A 20 -13.45 -12.52 38.50
CA GLN A 20 -12.67 -13.62 37.87
C GLN A 20 -12.85 -14.95 38.62
N GLN A 21 -12.89 -14.95 39.95
CA GLN A 21 -13.14 -16.17 40.71
C GLN A 21 -14.58 -16.69 40.61
N ARG A 22 -15.59 -15.80 40.36
CA ARG A 22 -16.97 -16.23 40.09
C ARG A 22 -17.17 -16.76 38.65
N LEU A 23 -16.45 -16.25 37.66
CA LEU A 23 -16.47 -16.76 36.30
C LEU A 23 -15.86 -18.16 36.19
N HIS A 24 -14.80 -18.47 36.96
CA HIS A 24 -14.21 -19.80 36.99
C HIS A 24 -15.12 -20.92 37.52
N ARG A 25 -16.24 -20.62 38.19
CA ARG A 25 -17.17 -21.64 38.73
C ARG A 25 -18.41 -21.92 37.89
N LYS A 26 -18.65 -21.20 36.79
CA LYS A 26 -19.89 -21.34 35.98
C LYS A 26 -19.67 -21.51 34.47
N VAL A 27 -18.45 -21.55 34.01
CA VAL A 27 -18.13 -21.67 32.57
C VAL A 27 -17.88 -23.15 32.25
N SER A 28 -18.51 -23.66 31.22
CA SER A 28 -18.32 -25.04 30.80
C SER A 28 -16.88 -25.26 30.28
N LYS A 29 -16.42 -26.51 30.29
CA LYS A 29 -15.06 -26.87 29.85
C LYS A 29 -14.75 -26.39 28.42
N ALA A 30 -15.74 -26.32 27.56
CA ALA A 30 -15.67 -25.82 26.20
C ALA A 30 -15.47 -24.29 26.15
N ASP A 31 -16.08 -23.55 27.09
CA ASP A 31 -15.93 -22.09 27.17
C ASP A 31 -14.57 -21.69 27.73
N LEU A 32 -13.97 -22.52 28.59
CA LEU A 32 -12.61 -22.34 29.11
C LEU A 32 -11.54 -22.61 28.01
N GLU A 33 -11.81 -23.52 27.12
CA GLU A 33 -10.92 -23.87 26.00
C GLU A 33 -10.96 -22.81 24.91
N LEU A 34 -12.12 -22.19 24.63
CA LEU A 34 -12.25 -20.99 23.82
C LEU A 34 -11.58 -19.76 24.48
N LEU A 35 -11.69 -19.65 25.80
CA LEU A 35 -11.03 -18.58 26.58
C LEU A 35 -9.50 -18.75 26.64
N TYR A 36 -8.97 -19.96 26.51
CA TYR A 36 -7.54 -20.21 26.48
C TYR A 36 -6.93 -19.87 25.11
N LEU A 37 -7.63 -20.18 24.02
CA LEU A 37 -7.36 -19.64 22.69
C LEU A 37 -7.54 -18.11 22.67
N HIS A 38 -8.55 -17.61 23.39
CA HIS A 38 -8.78 -16.18 23.61
C HIS A 38 -7.74 -15.50 24.51
N ARG A 39 -7.07 -16.22 25.42
CA ARG A 39 -6.07 -15.61 26.32
C ARG A 39 -4.78 -15.19 25.62
N ARG A 40 -4.51 -15.75 24.43
CA ARG A 40 -3.53 -15.22 23.48
C ARG A 40 -4.13 -14.22 22.48
N MET A 41 -5.48 -14.17 22.36
CA MET A 41 -6.19 -13.31 21.42
C MET A 41 -7.00 -12.18 22.08
N LEU A 42 -7.15 -12.17 23.41
CA LEU A 42 -8.01 -11.21 24.13
C LEU A 42 -7.38 -10.82 25.47
N VAL A 43 -6.54 -9.81 25.45
CA VAL A 43 -6.47 -8.85 26.55
C VAL A 43 -7.21 -7.60 26.06
N MET A 44 -8.54 -7.67 26.03
CA MET A 44 -9.33 -6.44 25.89
C MET A 44 -9.18 -5.60 27.14
N ARG A 45 -8.32 -4.62 27.11
CA ARG A 45 -8.43 -3.42 27.93
C ARG A 45 -9.43 -2.52 27.21
N HIS A 46 -10.59 -2.37 27.80
CA HIS A 46 -11.53 -1.23 27.76
C HIS A 46 -13.00 -1.59 27.53
N SER A 47 -13.78 -1.04 28.45
CA SER A 47 -15.23 -0.88 28.56
C SER A 47 -16.06 -2.10 29.03
N PRO A 48 -16.56 -2.04 30.28
CA PRO A 48 -17.49 -3.05 30.84
C PRO A 48 -18.83 -3.17 30.09
N SER A 49 -19.20 -2.15 29.31
CA SER A 49 -20.42 -2.13 28.50
C SER A 49 -20.32 -3.01 27.24
N MET A 50 -19.17 -3.04 26.61
CA MET A 50 -18.92 -3.90 25.43
C MET A 50 -18.85 -5.38 25.82
N CYS A 51 -18.25 -5.73 26.94
CA CYS A 51 -18.28 -7.11 27.46
C CYS A 51 -19.70 -7.58 27.75
N LYS A 52 -20.57 -6.72 28.31
CA LYS A 52 -21.98 -7.09 28.57
C LYS A 52 -22.79 -7.31 27.29
N LEU A 53 -22.60 -6.48 26.27
CA LEU A 53 -23.26 -6.63 24.96
C LEU A 53 -22.79 -7.90 24.24
N TYR A 54 -21.51 -8.22 24.33
CA TYR A 54 -20.91 -9.41 23.71
C TYR A 54 -21.39 -10.71 24.39
N ILE A 55 -21.40 -10.74 25.72
CA ILE A 55 -21.90 -11.89 26.50
C ILE A 55 -23.40 -12.12 26.26
N ASN A 56 -24.19 -11.05 26.14
CA ASN A 56 -25.62 -11.17 25.89
C ASN A 56 -25.94 -11.58 24.45
N ARG A 57 -25.18 -11.12 23.47
CA ARG A 57 -25.33 -11.53 22.07
C ARG A 57 -24.92 -13.00 21.86
N TYR A 58 -23.87 -13.42 22.56
CA TYR A 58 -23.40 -14.81 22.50
C TYR A 58 -24.33 -15.79 23.23
N ARG A 59 -24.93 -15.38 24.37
CA ARG A 59 -25.99 -16.17 25.07
C ARG A 59 -27.22 -16.34 24.20
N GLY A 60 -27.68 -15.30 23.50
CA GLY A 60 -28.83 -15.38 22.60
C GLY A 60 -28.61 -16.37 21.45
N ASN A 61 -27.41 -16.33 20.84
CA ASN A 61 -27.07 -17.26 19.74
C ASN A 61 -26.87 -18.70 20.23
N MET A 62 -26.28 -18.91 21.42
CA MET A 62 -26.09 -20.25 21.98
C MET A 62 -27.42 -20.92 22.43
N GLU A 63 -28.40 -20.15 22.91
CA GLU A 63 -29.72 -20.70 23.24
C GLU A 63 -30.54 -21.07 22.00
N THR A 64 -30.38 -20.30 20.90
CA THR A 64 -31.02 -20.63 19.62
C THR A 64 -30.33 -21.82 18.94
N GLU A 65 -29.00 -21.91 18.96
CA GLU A 65 -28.27 -23.07 18.47
C GLU A 65 -28.48 -24.33 19.34
N ARG A 66 -28.62 -24.18 20.65
CA ARG A 66 -28.95 -25.32 21.53
C ARG A 66 -30.35 -25.89 21.27
N LYS A 67 -31.33 -25.00 20.99
CA LYS A 67 -32.69 -25.44 20.63
C LYS A 67 -32.75 -26.08 19.25
N SER A 68 -31.98 -25.58 18.27
CA SER A 68 -31.88 -26.20 16.94
C SER A 68 -31.10 -27.52 16.99
N LYS A 69 -30.01 -27.62 17.75
CA LYS A 69 -29.22 -28.83 17.90
C LYS A 69 -29.99 -29.97 18.62
N VAL A 70 -30.78 -29.63 19.65
CA VAL A 70 -31.64 -30.61 20.32
C VAL A 70 -32.77 -31.08 19.40
N GLN A 71 -33.21 -30.27 18.46
CA GLN A 71 -34.19 -30.64 17.44
C GLN A 71 -33.56 -31.47 16.32
N GLU A 72 -32.33 -31.16 15.94
CA GLU A 72 -31.52 -31.89 14.95
C GLU A 72 -31.02 -33.22 15.51
N GLU A 73 -30.60 -33.32 16.78
CA GLU A 73 -30.21 -34.57 17.44
C GLU A 73 -31.38 -35.51 17.55
N LYS A 74 -32.60 -35.05 17.87
CA LYS A 74 -33.82 -35.89 17.87
C LYS A 74 -34.25 -36.35 16.48
N THR A 75 -33.84 -35.62 15.42
CA THR A 75 -34.10 -36.01 14.02
C THR A 75 -32.98 -36.91 13.47
N ALA A 76 -31.75 -36.76 13.96
CA ALA A 76 -30.59 -37.57 13.59
C ALA A 76 -30.61 -38.98 14.23
N GLU A 77 -31.16 -39.14 15.45
CA GLU A 77 -31.36 -40.45 16.07
C GLU A 77 -32.37 -41.35 15.30
N LYS A 78 -33.24 -40.76 14.45
CA LYS A 78 -34.15 -41.49 13.56
C LYS A 78 -33.61 -41.76 12.16
N LYS A 79 -32.43 -41.24 11.80
CA LYS A 79 -31.73 -41.49 10.53
C LYS A 79 -30.29 -41.98 10.72
N GLY A 80 -30.10 -42.82 11.76
CA GLY A 80 -28.86 -43.53 11.96
C GLY A 80 -28.67 -44.60 10.92
N GLN A 81 -27.92 -44.27 9.88
CA GLN A 81 -27.01 -45.17 9.16
C GLN A 81 -26.52 -44.44 7.91
N GLN A 82 -25.18 -44.35 7.80
CA GLN A 82 -24.42 -43.86 6.65
C GLN A 82 -24.08 -42.35 6.61
N THR A 83 -23.18 -41.88 7.50
CA THR A 83 -22.11 -40.95 7.13
C THR A 83 -20.89 -41.28 7.99
N GLY A 84 -19.97 -42.05 7.41
CA GLY A 84 -18.80 -42.55 8.10
C GLY A 84 -17.90 -41.44 8.62
N GLU A 85 -17.66 -41.46 9.94
CA GLU A 85 -16.53 -40.77 10.51
C GLU A 85 -15.24 -41.25 9.80
N PRO A 86 -14.42 -40.37 9.24
CA PRO A 86 -13.20 -40.81 8.59
C PRO A 86 -12.24 -41.36 9.65
N ASP A 87 -12.29 -42.71 9.80
CA ASP A 87 -11.18 -43.46 10.39
C ASP A 87 -10.78 -43.14 11.84
N GLY A 88 -11.74 -42.79 12.74
CA GLY A 88 -11.47 -42.55 14.16
C GLY A 88 -10.77 -41.25 14.50
N ILE A 89 -10.78 -40.29 13.60
CA ILE A 89 -10.32 -38.90 13.83
C ILE A 89 -11.52 -38.04 14.18
N PRO A 90 -11.55 -37.34 15.34
CA PRO A 90 -12.65 -36.46 15.71
C PRO A 90 -12.90 -35.41 14.62
N LYS A 91 -14.15 -35.15 14.25
CA LYS A 91 -14.53 -34.25 13.16
C LYS A 91 -13.93 -32.84 13.31
N LYS A 92 -13.91 -32.31 14.52
CA LYS A 92 -13.31 -30.99 14.83
C LYS A 92 -11.82 -30.93 14.49
N ILE A 93 -11.09 -31.98 14.88
CA ILE A 93 -9.65 -32.10 14.59
C ILE A 93 -9.44 -32.26 13.08
N TRP A 94 -10.22 -33.11 12.41
CA TRP A 94 -10.09 -33.31 10.97
C TRP A 94 -10.36 -32.03 10.18
N THR A 95 -11.34 -31.23 10.56
CA THR A 95 -11.64 -29.96 9.91
C THR A 95 -10.42 -29.01 9.93
N VAL A 96 -9.65 -29.01 11.00
CA VAL A 96 -8.43 -28.20 11.11
C VAL A 96 -7.34 -28.72 10.17
N TYR A 97 -7.13 -30.02 10.15
CA TYR A 97 -6.19 -30.63 9.21
C TYR A 97 -6.59 -30.36 7.75
N GLU A 98 -7.89 -30.42 7.43
CA GLU A 98 -8.38 -30.07 6.09
C GLU A 98 -8.02 -28.64 5.72
N LYS A 99 -8.28 -27.70 6.59
CA LYS A 99 -7.98 -26.29 6.32
C LYS A 99 -6.48 -26.03 6.23
N ALA A 100 -5.69 -26.53 7.15
CA ALA A 100 -4.25 -26.33 7.15
C ALA A 100 -3.52 -26.97 5.95
N PHE A 101 -3.91 -28.17 5.57
CA PHE A 101 -3.17 -28.92 4.55
C PHE A 101 -3.79 -28.86 3.14
N PHE A 102 -5.04 -28.40 3.00
CA PHE A 102 -5.76 -28.38 1.72
C PHE A 102 -6.21 -27.00 1.25
N SER A 103 -6.03 -25.96 2.06
CA SER A 103 -6.26 -24.58 1.63
C SER A 103 -5.26 -24.12 0.56
N PHE A 104 -4.15 -24.82 0.44
CA PHE A 104 -3.09 -24.56 -0.54
C PHE A 104 -3.05 -25.68 -1.56
N ALA A 105 -3.89 -25.64 -2.57
CA ALA A 105 -3.78 -26.57 -3.68
C ALA A 105 -2.94 -25.92 -4.80
N PRO A 106 -1.77 -26.48 -5.16
CA PRO A 106 -1.02 -26.02 -6.32
C PRO A 106 -1.86 -26.22 -7.59
N GLU A 107 -1.87 -25.24 -8.49
CA GLU A 107 -2.35 -25.45 -9.86
C GLU A 107 -1.70 -26.68 -10.46
N GLU A 108 -2.27 -27.23 -11.53
CA GLU A 108 -1.78 -28.42 -12.22
C GLU A 108 -0.34 -28.25 -12.71
N ASN A 109 0.59 -28.14 -11.79
CA ASN A 109 2.00 -28.04 -12.06
C ASN A 109 2.58 -29.47 -12.18
N ARG A 110 2.56 -30.00 -13.40
CA ARG A 110 3.09 -31.34 -13.70
C ARG A 110 4.55 -31.53 -13.28
N ARG A 111 5.33 -30.47 -13.22
CA ARG A 111 6.73 -30.50 -12.80
C ARG A 111 6.83 -30.66 -11.28
N PHE A 112 6.03 -29.93 -10.52
CA PHE A 112 5.94 -30.02 -9.07
C PHE A 112 5.37 -31.38 -8.63
N THR A 113 4.24 -31.83 -9.21
CA THR A 113 3.61 -33.09 -8.84
C THR A 113 4.54 -34.29 -9.13
N ARG A 114 5.27 -34.30 -10.25
CA ARG A 114 6.27 -35.33 -10.55
C ARG A 114 7.44 -35.33 -9.56
N SER A 115 7.97 -34.15 -9.20
CA SER A 115 9.11 -34.02 -8.28
C SER A 115 8.76 -34.46 -6.85
N THR A 116 7.53 -34.18 -6.40
CA THR A 116 7.06 -34.49 -5.04
C THR A 116 6.35 -35.85 -4.93
N GLU A 117 5.94 -36.48 -6.02
CA GLU A 117 5.26 -37.79 -6.00
C GLU A 117 6.10 -38.90 -5.38
N LYS A 118 7.41 -38.90 -5.67
CA LYS A 118 8.36 -39.86 -5.08
C LYS A 118 8.50 -39.66 -3.56
N GLN A 119 8.52 -38.40 -3.12
CA GLN A 119 8.58 -38.02 -1.69
C GLN A 119 7.32 -38.45 -0.96
N LEU A 120 6.12 -38.21 -1.54
CA LEU A 120 4.84 -38.67 -1.02
C LEU A 120 4.80 -40.21 -0.88
N GLY A 121 5.26 -40.95 -1.88
CA GLY A 121 5.30 -42.40 -1.85
C GLY A 121 6.33 -42.96 -0.81
N GLN A 122 7.38 -42.22 -0.54
CA GLN A 122 8.33 -42.59 0.53
C GLN A 122 7.72 -42.32 1.91
N LEU A 123 7.08 -41.17 2.13
CA LEU A 123 6.36 -40.82 3.33
C LEU A 123 5.29 -41.87 3.66
N GLU A 124 4.43 -42.22 2.70
CA GLU A 124 3.39 -43.24 2.87
C GLU A 124 3.96 -44.57 3.33
N ARG A 125 5.03 -45.03 2.68
CA ARG A 125 5.68 -46.31 3.05
C ARG A 125 6.31 -46.26 4.45
N ARG A 126 6.95 -45.13 4.84
CA ARG A 126 7.50 -44.97 6.19
C ARG A 126 6.43 -44.99 7.26
N ILE A 127 5.32 -44.25 7.05
CA ILE A 127 4.18 -44.20 7.96
C ILE A 127 3.59 -45.60 8.16
N LEU A 128 3.43 -46.41 7.11
CA LEU A 128 2.85 -47.74 7.17
C LEU A 128 3.78 -48.78 7.80
N ARG A 129 5.11 -48.59 7.81
CA ARG A 129 6.07 -49.56 8.38
C ARG A 129 6.17 -49.56 9.90
N LYS A 130 5.41 -48.73 10.64
CA LYS A 130 5.25 -48.74 12.12
C LYS A 130 6.54 -48.77 12.96
N ARG A 131 7.68 -48.21 12.53
CA ARG A 131 8.91 -48.19 13.33
C ARG A 131 8.94 -47.01 14.30
N LYS A 132 9.14 -47.27 15.59
CA LYS A 132 9.11 -46.30 16.70
C LYS A 132 10.13 -45.14 16.58
N GLN A 133 11.25 -45.36 15.91
CA GLN A 133 12.34 -44.36 15.77
C GLN A 133 12.18 -43.36 14.61
N GLU A 134 11.24 -43.60 13.68
CA GLU A 134 11.12 -42.83 12.44
C GLU A 134 10.13 -41.64 12.52
N ASN A 135 9.41 -41.44 13.67
CA ASN A 135 8.42 -40.39 13.78
C ASN A 135 8.98 -38.97 13.56
N HIS A 136 10.18 -38.68 14.10
CA HIS A 136 10.84 -37.39 13.90
C HIS A 136 11.19 -37.13 12.43
N GLN A 137 11.67 -38.16 11.73
CA GLN A 137 12.01 -38.03 10.32
C GLN A 137 10.76 -37.89 9.44
N VAL A 138 9.68 -38.61 9.77
CA VAL A 138 8.39 -38.49 9.07
C VAL A 138 7.82 -37.08 9.24
N LEU A 139 7.88 -36.53 10.45
CA LEU A 139 7.43 -35.14 10.70
C LEU A 139 8.30 -34.12 9.97
N ALA A 140 9.62 -34.31 9.94
CA ALA A 140 10.54 -33.44 9.22
C ALA A 140 10.29 -33.47 7.71
N ASP A 141 10.14 -34.67 7.14
CA ASP A 141 9.84 -34.87 5.71
C ASP A 141 8.47 -34.26 5.33
N MET A 142 7.47 -34.36 6.22
CA MET A 142 6.15 -33.75 6.00
C MET A 142 6.21 -32.24 6.09
N LYS A 143 6.96 -31.69 7.05
CA LYS A 143 7.17 -30.24 7.18
C LYS A 143 7.85 -29.66 5.93
N ASP A 144 8.84 -30.37 5.39
CA ASP A 144 9.50 -29.98 4.14
C ASP A 144 8.56 -30.05 2.95
N LEU A 145 7.75 -31.11 2.84
CA LEU A 145 6.75 -31.22 1.79
C LEU A 145 5.67 -30.14 1.89
N HIS A 146 5.17 -29.87 3.10
CA HIS A 146 4.18 -28.83 3.32
C HIS A 146 4.70 -27.43 2.93
N ARG A 147 5.95 -27.11 3.31
CA ARG A 147 6.61 -25.88 2.89
C ARG A 147 6.70 -25.76 1.37
N LYS A 148 7.05 -26.84 0.68
CA LYS A 148 7.09 -26.86 -0.79
C LYS A 148 5.71 -26.66 -1.41
N VAL A 149 4.67 -27.22 -0.83
CA VAL A 149 3.27 -27.02 -1.26
C VAL A 149 2.85 -25.57 -1.06
N ALA A 150 3.17 -24.97 0.08
CA ALA A 150 2.87 -23.57 0.38
C ALA A 150 3.61 -22.57 -0.53
N GLN A 151 4.85 -22.88 -0.94
CA GLN A 151 5.64 -22.03 -1.84
C GLN A 151 5.13 -21.97 -3.29
N VAL A 152 4.37 -22.97 -3.75
CA VAL A 152 3.85 -23.01 -5.13
C VAL A 152 2.63 -22.09 -5.32
N GLY A 153 2.13 -21.50 -4.25
CA GLY A 153 1.12 -20.44 -4.30
C GLY A 153 -0.32 -20.92 -4.14
N TYR A 154 -1.13 -19.95 -3.79
CA TYR A 154 -2.58 -20.10 -3.59
C TYR A 154 -3.25 -20.27 -4.93
N THR A 155 -3.90 -21.38 -5.19
CA THR A 155 -4.86 -21.45 -6.26
C THR A 155 -5.98 -22.44 -5.99
N VAL A 156 -7.14 -21.95 -6.29
CA VAL A 156 -8.39 -22.60 -6.68
C VAL A 156 -8.38 -24.13 -6.58
N VAL A 157 -9.36 -24.60 -5.80
CA VAL A 157 -9.82 -26.00 -5.67
C VAL A 157 -9.38 -26.89 -6.83
N LEU A 158 -8.29 -27.63 -6.64
CA LEU A 158 -7.90 -28.67 -7.58
C LEU A 158 -8.93 -29.79 -7.55
N LYS A 159 -9.55 -30.00 -8.69
CA LYS A 159 -10.29 -31.22 -8.98
C LYS A 159 -9.40 -32.42 -8.69
N ASP A 160 -9.96 -33.44 -8.07
CA ASP A 160 -9.39 -34.70 -7.62
C ASP A 160 -8.29 -35.31 -8.54
N THR A 161 -7.08 -34.76 -8.46
CA THR A 161 -5.94 -35.34 -9.15
C THR A 161 -5.41 -36.55 -8.38
N ARG A 162 -4.75 -37.47 -9.04
CA ARG A 162 -4.09 -38.64 -8.41
C ARG A 162 -3.11 -38.22 -7.30
N TRP A 163 -2.44 -37.09 -7.49
CA TRP A 163 -1.51 -36.52 -6.51
C TRP A 163 -2.25 -36.06 -5.24
N MET A 164 -3.36 -35.33 -5.39
CA MET A 164 -4.17 -34.87 -4.26
C MET A 164 -4.78 -36.03 -3.47
N LYS A 165 -5.22 -37.08 -4.14
CA LYS A 165 -5.70 -38.29 -3.44
C LYS A 165 -4.61 -38.91 -2.59
N LYS A 166 -3.38 -38.99 -3.09
CA LYS A 166 -2.22 -39.47 -2.31
C LYS A 166 -1.87 -38.53 -1.16
N TYR A 167 -1.86 -37.22 -1.40
CA TYR A 167 -1.56 -36.23 -0.39
C TYR A 167 -2.58 -36.26 0.76
N ARG A 168 -3.87 -36.28 0.45
CA ARG A 168 -4.96 -36.47 1.44
C ARG A 168 -4.77 -37.77 2.23
N ARG A 169 -4.41 -38.84 1.59
CA ARG A 169 -4.17 -40.12 2.26
C ARG A 169 -2.99 -40.05 3.24
N VAL A 170 -1.89 -39.42 2.84
CA VAL A 170 -0.71 -39.20 3.71
C VAL A 170 -1.08 -38.34 4.91
N VAL A 171 -1.79 -37.23 4.73
CA VAL A 171 -2.25 -36.36 5.82
C VAL A 171 -3.15 -37.12 6.79
N ARG A 172 -4.11 -37.93 6.30
CA ARG A 172 -4.94 -38.77 7.15
C ARG A 172 -4.16 -39.79 7.97
N LEU A 173 -3.19 -40.44 7.36
CA LEU A 173 -2.32 -41.41 8.05
C LEU A 173 -1.49 -40.72 9.14
N LEU A 174 -0.98 -39.51 8.88
CA LEU A 174 -0.23 -38.73 9.85
C LEU A 174 -1.11 -38.23 11.00
N ALA A 175 -2.32 -37.75 10.72
CA ALA A 175 -3.27 -37.34 11.74
C ALA A 175 -3.63 -38.52 12.68
N ARG A 176 -3.82 -39.70 12.11
CA ARG A 176 -4.03 -40.92 12.91
C ARG A 176 -2.83 -41.29 13.78
N LEU A 177 -1.61 -41.19 13.24
CA LEU A 177 -0.40 -41.45 14.02
C LEU A 177 -0.28 -40.46 15.17
N ASP A 178 -0.58 -39.22 14.93
CA ASP A 178 -0.49 -38.15 15.92
C ASP A 178 -1.52 -38.37 17.03
N ILE A 179 -2.77 -38.61 16.68
CA ILE A 179 -3.84 -38.95 17.67
C ILE A 179 -3.51 -40.22 18.46
N ASN A 180 -3.04 -41.27 17.80
CA ASN A 180 -2.69 -42.49 18.47
C ASN A 180 -1.47 -42.37 19.39
N PHE A 181 -0.52 -41.49 19.02
CA PHE A 181 0.61 -41.14 19.86
C PHE A 181 0.13 -40.37 21.10
N LEU A 182 -0.63 -39.30 20.94
CA LEU A 182 -1.18 -38.50 22.03
C LEU A 182 -2.07 -39.31 22.96
N LYS A 183 -2.92 -40.19 22.41
CA LYS A 183 -3.75 -41.11 23.17
C LYS A 183 -2.94 -42.03 24.09
N ARG A 184 -1.84 -42.59 23.59
CA ARG A 184 -0.95 -43.45 24.40
C ARG A 184 -0.27 -42.68 25.51
N MET A 185 0.19 -41.47 25.22
CA MET A 185 0.90 -40.62 26.16
C MET A 185 -0.03 -40.01 27.22
N ALA A 186 -1.28 -39.75 26.89
CA ALA A 186 -2.30 -39.19 27.78
C ALA A 186 -3.08 -40.25 28.58
N GLY A 187 -2.59 -41.48 28.66
CA GLY A 187 -3.26 -42.54 29.46
C GLY A 187 -4.58 -43.05 28.90
N GLY A 188 -4.81 -42.90 27.60
CA GLY A 188 -5.97 -43.45 26.91
C GLY A 188 -7.03 -42.45 26.46
N ALA A 189 -6.95 -41.19 26.92
CA ALA A 189 -7.87 -40.16 26.47
C ALA A 189 -7.54 -39.70 25.04
N VAL A 190 -8.54 -39.55 24.17
CA VAL A 190 -8.38 -38.95 22.84
C VAL A 190 -8.70 -37.48 22.96
N PRO A 191 -7.83 -36.59 22.50
CA PRO A 191 -8.15 -35.15 22.41
C PRO A 191 -9.41 -34.95 21.53
N GLU A 192 -10.41 -34.27 22.04
CA GLU A 192 -11.65 -33.98 21.29
C GLU A 192 -11.52 -32.77 20.37
N ASP A 193 -10.54 -31.93 20.66
CA ASP A 193 -10.28 -30.67 19.93
C ASP A 193 -8.78 -30.32 19.94
N ILE A 194 -8.46 -29.19 19.32
CA ILE A 194 -7.09 -28.71 19.17
C ILE A 194 -6.50 -28.25 20.50
N ALA A 195 -7.31 -27.62 21.36
CA ALA A 195 -6.83 -27.18 22.66
C ALA A 195 -6.42 -28.41 23.53
N GLY A 196 -7.15 -29.49 23.46
CA GLY A 196 -6.79 -30.75 24.07
C GLY A 196 -5.51 -31.37 23.49
N MET A 197 -5.32 -31.27 22.16
CA MET A 197 -4.08 -31.70 21.49
C MET A 197 -2.90 -30.82 21.91
N GLU A 198 -3.05 -29.51 21.96
CA GLU A 198 -2.00 -28.58 22.36
C GLU A 198 -1.57 -28.80 23.81
N LYS A 199 -2.53 -28.88 24.72
CA LYS A 199 -2.27 -29.15 26.13
C LYS A 199 -1.54 -30.49 26.33
N THR A 200 -1.93 -31.52 25.61
CA THR A 200 -1.28 -32.83 25.69
C THR A 200 0.13 -32.78 25.10
N ALA A 201 0.32 -32.10 23.96
CA ALA A 201 1.61 -31.94 23.33
C ALA A 201 2.60 -31.11 24.19
N GLN A 202 2.13 -30.04 24.82
CA GLN A 202 2.94 -29.21 25.74
C GLN A 202 3.37 -29.99 26.97
N LEU A 203 2.43 -30.72 27.61
CA LEU A 203 2.71 -31.54 28.80
C LEU A 203 3.74 -32.62 28.52
N LEU A 204 3.72 -33.21 27.34
CA LEU A 204 4.56 -34.35 26.98
C LEU A 204 5.82 -33.97 26.21
N ARG A 205 6.02 -32.68 25.95
CA ARG A 205 7.07 -32.16 25.06
C ARG A 205 7.11 -32.91 23.73
N ALA A 206 5.94 -33.33 23.26
CA ALA A 206 5.79 -34.13 22.06
C ALA A 206 5.73 -33.19 20.85
N LYS A 207 6.45 -33.53 19.78
CA LYS A 207 6.31 -32.89 18.49
C LYS A 207 5.15 -33.53 17.74
N SER A 208 4.01 -32.87 17.72
CA SER A 208 2.81 -33.32 17.00
C SER A 208 2.65 -32.62 15.65
N LEU A 209 1.75 -33.12 14.82
CA LEU A 209 1.39 -32.44 13.57
C LEU A 209 0.77 -31.06 13.81
N TYR A 210 0.17 -30.83 14.98
CA TYR A 210 -0.29 -29.51 15.38
C TYR A 210 0.79 -28.44 15.26
N GLU A 211 2.04 -28.74 15.64
CA GLU A 211 3.17 -27.82 15.50
C GLU A 211 3.51 -27.47 14.04
N ILE A 212 3.03 -28.23 13.07
CA ILE A 212 3.26 -27.97 11.64
C ILE A 212 2.23 -27.01 11.08
N TYR A 213 0.98 -27.09 11.51
CA TYR A 213 -0.13 -26.33 10.92
C TYR A 213 -0.74 -25.28 11.85
N LYS A 214 -0.26 -25.17 13.10
CA LYS A 214 -0.82 -24.19 14.04
C LYS A 214 -0.77 -22.76 13.52
N ASP A 215 0.31 -22.40 12.82
CA ASP A 215 0.49 -21.05 12.29
C ASP A 215 -0.54 -20.76 11.18
N GLU A 216 -0.80 -21.70 10.28
CA GLU A 216 -1.82 -21.56 9.23
C GLU A 216 -3.24 -21.56 9.82
N TYR A 217 -3.46 -22.34 10.87
CA TYR A 217 -4.75 -22.34 11.55
C TYR A 217 -4.99 -21.03 12.30
N MET A 218 -3.97 -20.49 12.95
CA MET A 218 -4.03 -19.18 13.58
C MET A 218 -4.32 -18.07 12.55
N GLN A 219 -3.61 -18.07 11.42
CA GLN A 219 -3.90 -17.13 10.32
C GLN A 219 -5.35 -17.23 9.82
N TYR A 220 -5.89 -18.44 9.74
CA TYR A 220 -7.30 -18.62 9.37
C TYR A 220 -8.27 -18.04 10.40
N LEU A 221 -8.03 -18.26 11.70
CA LEU A 221 -8.85 -17.67 12.77
C LEU A 221 -8.76 -16.15 12.77
N VAL A 222 -7.57 -15.61 12.56
CA VAL A 222 -7.36 -14.16 12.42
C VAL A 222 -8.12 -13.63 11.22
N GLY A 223 -8.05 -14.31 10.08
CA GLY A 223 -8.82 -13.93 8.88
C GLY A 223 -10.33 -13.89 9.15
N GLN A 224 -10.89 -14.88 9.85
CA GLN A 224 -12.30 -14.87 10.25
C GLN A 224 -12.60 -13.68 11.19
N ARG A 225 -11.72 -13.41 12.15
CA ARG A 225 -11.91 -12.28 13.06
C ARG A 225 -11.86 -10.94 12.34
N ILE A 226 -10.98 -10.81 11.36
CA ILE A 226 -10.93 -9.63 10.49
C ILE A 226 -12.26 -9.47 9.75
N GLU A 227 -12.78 -10.53 9.15
CA GLU A 227 -14.08 -10.50 8.44
C GLU A 227 -15.25 -10.14 9.35
N GLU A 228 -15.22 -10.57 10.63
CA GLU A 228 -16.24 -10.22 11.63
C GLU A 228 -16.15 -8.74 12.08
N LEU A 229 -14.94 -8.19 12.20
CA LEU A 229 -14.72 -6.82 12.66
C LEU A 229 -14.88 -5.80 11.53
N MET A 230 -14.59 -6.21 10.31
CA MET A 230 -14.69 -5.31 9.16
C MET A 230 -16.15 -5.14 8.75
N GLU A 231 -16.58 -3.89 8.66
CA GLU A 231 -17.77 -3.58 7.90
C GLU A 231 -17.60 -4.03 6.44
N ALA A 232 -18.52 -4.85 5.95
CA ALA A 232 -18.50 -5.35 4.58
C ALA A 232 -18.55 -4.23 3.53
N GLU A 233 -19.02 -3.06 3.93
CA GLU A 233 -19.21 -1.88 3.09
C GLU A 233 -18.32 -0.73 3.60
N PRO A 234 -17.23 -0.39 2.91
CA PRO A 234 -16.32 0.70 3.30
C PRO A 234 -17.03 2.04 3.51
N GLU A 235 -18.15 2.28 2.84
CA GLU A 235 -18.97 3.48 2.97
C GLU A 235 -19.49 3.68 4.39
N LYS A 236 -19.77 2.59 5.11
CA LYS A 236 -20.28 2.62 6.49
C LYS A 236 -19.21 2.93 7.55
N GLN A 237 -17.95 2.87 7.18
CA GLN A 237 -16.85 3.23 8.08
C GLN A 237 -16.80 4.73 8.42
N TYR A 238 -17.60 5.55 7.73
CA TYR A 238 -17.66 7.03 7.89
C TYR A 238 -19.05 7.50 8.33
N PRO A 239 -19.52 7.14 9.54
CA PRO A 239 -20.88 7.41 9.97
C PRO A 239 -21.22 8.92 10.02
N GLU A 240 -20.25 9.76 10.38
CA GLU A 240 -20.45 11.21 10.45
C GLU A 240 -20.65 11.83 9.07
N ALA A 241 -19.87 11.38 8.07
CA ALA A 241 -20.08 11.80 6.69
C ALA A 241 -21.42 11.27 6.11
N ARG A 242 -21.87 10.07 6.55
CA ARG A 242 -23.21 9.52 6.17
C ARG A 242 -24.36 10.28 6.82
N ALA A 243 -24.15 10.87 7.99
CA ALA A 243 -25.16 11.71 8.67
C ALA A 243 -25.33 13.10 8.03
N MET A 244 -24.35 13.55 7.24
CA MET A 244 -24.34 14.84 6.58
C MET A 244 -25.01 14.75 5.18
N LYS A 245 -25.77 15.77 4.81
CA LYS A 245 -26.27 15.92 3.44
C LYS A 245 -25.16 16.53 2.57
N ARG A 246 -24.60 15.73 1.65
CA ARG A 246 -23.50 16.13 0.78
C ARG A 246 -23.98 16.21 -0.68
N ARG A 247 -23.51 17.21 -1.42
CA ARG A 247 -23.73 17.36 -2.85
C ARG A 247 -22.42 17.30 -3.60
N PHE A 248 -22.29 16.37 -4.54
CA PHE A 248 -21.09 16.19 -5.34
C PHE A 248 -21.27 16.79 -6.74
N ILE A 249 -20.28 17.59 -7.17
CA ILE A 249 -20.16 18.12 -8.53
C ILE A 249 -18.97 17.45 -9.20
N LEU A 250 -19.24 16.57 -10.17
CA LEU A 250 -18.23 15.77 -10.84
C LEU A 250 -17.75 16.46 -12.11
N HIS A 251 -16.58 17.08 -12.07
CA HIS A 251 -15.92 17.68 -13.22
C HIS A 251 -15.18 16.60 -14.01
N ILE A 252 -15.77 16.11 -15.08
CA ILE A 252 -15.26 14.98 -15.87
C ILE A 252 -14.74 15.44 -17.22
N GLY A 253 -13.48 15.12 -17.53
CA GLY A 253 -12.90 15.46 -18.83
C GLY A 253 -11.42 15.09 -18.93
N PRO A 254 -10.82 15.24 -20.11
CA PRO A 254 -9.40 14.97 -20.34
C PRO A 254 -8.50 15.97 -19.61
N THR A 255 -7.20 15.73 -19.65
CA THR A 255 -6.21 16.67 -19.15
C THR A 255 -6.27 17.98 -19.97
N ASN A 256 -6.05 19.11 -19.31
CA ASN A 256 -6.07 20.45 -19.92
C ASN A 256 -7.46 20.85 -20.52
N SER A 257 -8.52 20.58 -19.76
CA SER A 257 -9.91 20.92 -20.11
C SER A 257 -10.58 21.92 -19.17
N GLY A 258 -9.84 22.48 -18.20
CA GLY A 258 -10.37 23.51 -17.29
C GLY A 258 -11.09 22.99 -16.04
N LYS A 259 -11.18 21.67 -15.82
CA LYS A 259 -11.85 21.06 -14.64
C LYS A 259 -11.47 21.70 -13.30
N THR A 260 -10.18 21.63 -12.98
CA THR A 260 -9.64 22.14 -11.71
C THR A 260 -9.80 23.66 -11.60
N TYR A 261 -9.71 24.39 -12.73
CA TYR A 261 -9.94 25.83 -12.75
C TYR A 261 -11.35 26.17 -12.30
N GLU A 262 -12.37 25.52 -12.84
CA GLU A 262 -13.78 25.76 -12.49
C GLU A 262 -14.07 25.40 -11.03
N ALA A 263 -13.60 24.25 -10.57
CA ALA A 263 -13.70 23.84 -9.17
C ALA A 263 -13.05 24.86 -8.21
N LEU A 264 -11.87 25.40 -8.58
CA LEU A 264 -11.20 26.44 -7.77
C LEU A 264 -11.94 27.78 -7.78
N GLN A 265 -12.65 28.16 -8.86
CA GLN A 265 -13.50 29.38 -8.84
C GLN A 265 -14.61 29.24 -7.80
N ARG A 266 -15.15 28.03 -7.62
CA ARG A 266 -16.15 27.79 -6.58
C ARG A 266 -15.55 27.78 -5.18
N LEU A 267 -14.37 27.16 -5.01
CA LEU A 267 -13.63 27.13 -3.73
C LEU A 267 -13.32 28.53 -3.17
N LYS A 268 -13.07 29.51 -4.05
CA LYS A 268 -12.84 30.92 -3.63
C LYS A 268 -14.02 31.56 -2.92
N GLN A 269 -15.21 30.97 -3.04
CA GLN A 269 -16.43 31.47 -2.40
C GLN A 269 -16.72 30.77 -1.07
N ALA A 270 -15.85 29.86 -0.64
CA ALA A 270 -15.99 29.12 0.62
C ALA A 270 -15.80 30.02 1.83
N TYR A 271 -16.51 29.73 2.92
CA TYR A 271 -16.23 30.26 4.25
C TYR A 271 -15.25 29.37 5.02
N HIS A 272 -15.24 28.08 4.76
CA HIS A 272 -14.28 27.09 5.24
C HIS A 272 -14.06 26.04 4.17
N GLY A 273 -13.07 26.26 3.31
CA GLY A 273 -12.84 25.49 2.12
C GLY A 273 -11.56 24.64 2.17
N ILE A 274 -11.55 23.52 1.45
CA ILE A 274 -10.35 22.68 1.29
C ILE A 274 -10.14 22.26 -0.15
N TYR A 275 -8.90 22.35 -0.62
CA TYR A 275 -8.40 21.71 -1.83
C TYR A 275 -7.52 20.51 -1.47
N LEU A 276 -7.76 19.37 -2.12
CA LEU A 276 -7.03 18.13 -1.94
C LEU A 276 -6.41 17.68 -3.26
N GLY A 277 -5.09 17.83 -3.38
CA GLY A 277 -4.35 17.49 -4.59
C GLY A 277 -3.46 16.26 -4.44
N PRO A 278 -2.97 15.70 -5.55
CA PRO A 278 -2.09 14.54 -5.56
C PRO A 278 -0.64 14.84 -5.14
N LEU A 279 -0.20 16.09 -5.21
CA LEU A 279 1.19 16.48 -5.04
C LEU A 279 1.31 17.82 -4.31
N ARG A 280 2.36 17.93 -3.48
CA ARG A 280 2.73 19.19 -2.80
C ARG A 280 2.80 20.38 -3.75
N LEU A 281 3.39 20.18 -4.94
CA LEU A 281 3.53 21.26 -5.93
C LEU A 281 2.16 21.80 -6.40
N LEU A 282 1.16 20.95 -6.53
CA LEU A 282 -0.21 21.41 -6.84
C LEU A 282 -0.86 22.15 -5.68
N ALA A 283 -0.67 21.67 -4.44
CA ALA A 283 -1.13 22.40 -3.28
C ALA A 283 -0.50 23.79 -3.20
N LEU A 284 0.81 23.90 -3.52
CA LEU A 284 1.51 25.17 -3.58
C LEU A 284 1.02 26.06 -4.73
N GLU A 285 0.78 25.52 -5.93
CA GLU A 285 0.21 26.27 -7.06
C GLU A 285 -1.19 26.83 -6.71
N VAL A 286 -2.01 26.05 -6.01
CA VAL A 286 -3.32 26.51 -5.55
C VAL A 286 -3.19 27.56 -4.46
N TYR A 287 -2.29 27.37 -3.50
CA TYR A 287 -1.97 28.37 -2.47
C TYR A 287 -1.55 29.70 -3.11
N ASP A 288 -0.54 29.67 -3.99
CA ASP A 288 -0.02 30.89 -4.67
C ASP A 288 -1.12 31.60 -5.46
N ARG A 289 -1.98 30.81 -6.13
CA ARG A 289 -3.12 31.35 -6.88
C ARG A 289 -4.13 32.00 -5.96
N MET A 290 -4.54 31.37 -4.85
CA MET A 290 -5.48 31.94 -3.89
C MET A 290 -4.91 33.24 -3.30
N MET A 291 -3.64 33.24 -2.88
CA MET A 291 -2.97 34.44 -2.36
C MET A 291 -2.89 35.57 -3.39
N THR A 292 -2.59 35.24 -4.66
CA THR A 292 -2.57 36.22 -5.75
C THR A 292 -3.95 36.83 -6.01
N ASP A 293 -5.00 36.03 -5.90
CA ASP A 293 -6.38 36.44 -6.06
C ASP A 293 -6.96 37.15 -4.79
N GLY A 294 -6.11 37.37 -3.77
CA GLY A 294 -6.49 38.04 -2.51
C GLY A 294 -7.30 37.18 -1.55
N ILE A 295 -7.27 35.87 -1.70
CA ILE A 295 -7.95 34.88 -0.84
C ILE A 295 -6.93 34.34 0.18
N PRO A 296 -7.06 34.65 1.50
CA PRO A 296 -6.18 34.10 2.49
C PRO A 296 -6.29 32.56 2.53
N CYS A 297 -5.17 31.89 2.28
CA CYS A 297 -5.09 30.45 2.14
C CYS A 297 -3.99 29.88 3.01
N ASP A 298 -4.23 28.74 3.67
CA ASP A 298 -3.20 27.91 4.28
C ASP A 298 -2.69 26.90 3.28
N MET A 299 -1.40 26.51 3.36
CA MET A 299 -0.89 25.35 2.68
C MET A 299 -0.43 24.33 3.72
N ILE A 300 -1.02 23.12 3.70
CA ILE A 300 -0.66 22.05 4.63
C ILE A 300 -0.40 20.76 3.83
N THR A 301 0.83 20.29 3.93
CA THR A 301 1.27 19.04 3.31
C THR A 301 1.95 18.16 4.37
N GLY A 302 2.29 16.92 4.04
CA GLY A 302 3.03 16.04 4.96
C GLY A 302 4.41 16.54 5.35
N GLU A 303 4.94 17.53 4.64
CA GLU A 303 6.32 18.01 4.76
C GLU A 303 6.40 19.47 5.23
N GLU A 304 5.35 20.25 5.02
CA GLU A 304 5.35 21.69 5.25
C GLU A 304 3.96 22.21 5.60
N ALA A 305 3.90 23.19 6.48
CA ALA A 305 2.68 23.92 6.82
C ALA A 305 2.97 25.43 6.79
N ILE A 306 2.37 26.13 5.83
CA ILE A 306 2.33 27.59 5.74
C ILE A 306 0.99 28.03 6.26
N ARG A 307 0.97 28.82 7.34
CA ARG A 307 -0.24 29.37 7.95
C ARG A 307 -0.36 30.85 7.63
N THR A 308 -1.50 31.24 7.11
CA THR A 308 -1.82 32.61 6.74
C THR A 308 -2.84 33.20 7.73
N HIS A 309 -2.58 34.36 8.25
CA HIS A 309 -3.51 35.01 9.19
C HIS A 309 -4.88 35.26 8.52
N GLY A 310 -5.94 34.81 9.17
CA GLY A 310 -7.31 34.96 8.65
C GLY A 310 -7.64 34.02 7.50
N SER A 311 -6.89 32.93 7.34
CA SER A 311 -7.16 31.92 6.32
C SER A 311 -8.51 31.23 6.58
N PHE A 312 -9.26 31.03 5.49
CA PHE A 312 -10.51 30.26 5.46
C PHE A 312 -10.50 29.20 4.34
N VAL A 313 -9.43 29.14 3.57
CA VAL A 313 -9.19 28.09 2.57
C VAL A 313 -7.89 27.38 2.90
N GLN A 314 -7.88 26.06 2.74
CA GLN A 314 -6.69 25.23 2.90
C GLN A 314 -6.36 24.53 1.59
N ALA A 315 -5.13 24.67 1.11
CA ALA A 315 -4.57 23.86 0.02
C ALA A 315 -3.73 22.74 0.59
N SER A 316 -4.09 21.49 0.31
CA SER A 316 -3.45 20.31 0.93
C SER A 316 -3.21 19.17 -0.07
N THR A 317 -2.32 18.26 0.31
CA THR A 317 -2.29 16.93 -0.32
C THR A 317 -3.36 16.04 0.29
N VAL A 318 -3.89 15.10 -0.50
CA VAL A 318 -5.04 14.27 -0.11
C VAL A 318 -4.77 13.41 1.15
N GLU A 319 -3.52 13.08 1.41
CA GLU A 319 -3.10 12.29 2.58
C GLU A 319 -3.38 12.99 3.91
N ILE A 320 -3.33 14.33 3.91
CA ILE A 320 -3.40 15.16 5.13
C ILE A 320 -4.85 15.45 5.54
N LEU A 321 -5.82 15.09 4.73
CA LEU A 321 -7.23 15.32 5.09
C LEU A 321 -7.56 14.83 6.50
N ASP A 322 -8.03 15.74 7.37
CA ASP A 322 -8.67 15.37 8.63
C ASP A 322 -10.18 15.19 8.39
N ILE A 323 -10.66 13.97 8.47
CA ILE A 323 -12.08 13.65 8.28
C ILE A 323 -12.97 14.09 9.45
N ARG A 324 -12.39 14.58 10.55
CA ARG A 324 -13.13 15.14 11.71
C ARG A 324 -13.54 16.60 11.49
N GLU A 325 -12.82 17.29 10.60
CA GLU A 325 -13.13 18.67 10.23
C GLU A 325 -14.34 18.73 9.27
N THR A 326 -15.04 19.87 9.29
CA THR A 326 -16.20 20.11 8.43
C THR A 326 -15.90 21.30 7.52
N TYR A 327 -16.33 21.18 6.27
CA TYR A 327 -16.12 22.20 5.25
C TYR A 327 -17.46 22.56 4.60
N ASP A 328 -17.60 23.78 4.09
CA ASP A 328 -18.70 24.13 3.21
C ASP A 328 -18.41 23.72 1.76
N ILE A 329 -17.18 23.95 1.29
CA ILE A 329 -16.75 23.57 -0.06
C ILE A 329 -15.44 22.78 -0.01
N ALA A 330 -15.42 21.63 -0.67
CA ALA A 330 -14.22 20.81 -0.85
C ALA A 330 -13.93 20.56 -2.33
N VAL A 331 -12.65 20.53 -2.71
CA VAL A 331 -12.19 20.12 -4.04
C VAL A 331 -11.28 18.93 -3.91
N ILE A 332 -11.62 17.82 -4.57
CA ILE A 332 -10.79 16.60 -4.66
C ILE A 332 -10.30 16.49 -6.10
N ASP A 333 -9.01 16.70 -6.30
CA ASP A 333 -8.41 16.71 -7.65
C ASP A 333 -7.79 15.36 -8.03
N GLU A 334 -7.71 15.10 -9.34
CA GLU A 334 -7.16 13.86 -9.94
C GLU A 334 -7.77 12.58 -9.33
N ALA A 335 -9.10 12.55 -9.11
CA ALA A 335 -9.77 11.46 -8.38
C ALA A 335 -9.69 10.09 -9.06
N GLN A 336 -9.27 9.98 -10.34
CA GLN A 336 -8.95 8.67 -10.93
C GLN A 336 -7.78 7.97 -10.21
N MET A 337 -6.99 8.69 -9.43
CA MET A 337 -5.95 8.13 -8.57
C MET A 337 -6.50 7.20 -7.48
N MET A 338 -7.83 7.17 -7.24
CA MET A 338 -8.45 6.19 -6.34
C MET A 338 -8.14 4.73 -6.70
N ALA A 339 -7.72 4.45 -7.94
CA ALA A 339 -7.29 3.13 -8.39
C ALA A 339 -5.77 2.87 -8.23
N ASP A 340 -4.98 3.86 -7.83
CA ASP A 340 -3.54 3.71 -7.64
C ASP A 340 -3.23 2.69 -6.54
N GLU A 341 -2.29 1.77 -6.82
CA GLU A 341 -1.99 0.62 -5.95
C GLU A 341 -1.44 1.02 -4.58
N ASN A 342 -0.74 2.14 -4.50
CA ASN A 342 -0.04 2.57 -3.29
C ASN A 342 -0.79 3.69 -2.57
N ARG A 343 -1.36 4.65 -3.31
CA ARG A 343 -1.92 5.89 -2.76
C ARG A 343 -3.44 5.99 -2.90
N GLY A 344 -4.07 5.12 -3.69
CA GLY A 344 -5.49 5.26 -4.05
C GLY A 344 -6.44 5.27 -2.87
N SER A 345 -6.07 4.64 -1.75
CA SER A 345 -6.87 4.62 -0.53
C SER A 345 -7.12 6.02 0.07
N TYR A 346 -6.23 6.97 -0.14
CA TYR A 346 -6.42 8.34 0.34
C TYR A 346 -7.54 9.06 -0.41
N TRP A 347 -7.66 8.86 -1.74
CA TRP A 347 -8.79 9.38 -2.52
C TRP A 347 -10.10 8.72 -2.14
N THR A 348 -10.08 7.39 -1.95
CA THR A 348 -11.26 6.66 -1.48
C THR A 348 -11.69 7.18 -0.11
N ARG A 349 -10.76 7.38 0.83
CA ARG A 349 -11.01 7.96 2.14
C ARG A 349 -11.57 9.38 2.04
N ALA A 350 -11.03 10.21 1.14
CA ALA A 350 -11.53 11.57 0.92
C ALA A 350 -12.96 11.55 0.36
N ILE A 351 -13.24 10.77 -0.67
CA ILE A 351 -14.58 10.68 -1.27
C ILE A 351 -15.60 10.13 -0.26
N LEU A 352 -15.26 9.07 0.47
CA LEU A 352 -16.18 8.44 1.42
C LEU A 352 -16.34 9.24 2.71
N GLY A 353 -15.26 9.84 3.21
CA GLY A 353 -15.16 10.35 4.57
C GLY A 353 -15.18 11.86 4.75
N ILE A 354 -14.98 12.65 3.69
CA ILE A 354 -14.98 14.12 3.80
C ILE A 354 -16.34 14.63 4.28
N ARG A 355 -16.31 15.56 5.22
CA ARG A 355 -17.50 16.22 5.76
C ARG A 355 -17.61 17.62 5.14
N ALA A 356 -18.17 17.69 3.93
CA ALA A 356 -18.39 18.94 3.22
C ALA A 356 -19.81 18.99 2.63
N GLU A 357 -20.43 20.17 2.65
CA GLU A 357 -21.78 20.38 2.08
C GLU A 357 -21.74 20.24 0.56
N GLU A 358 -20.71 20.84 -0.07
CA GLU A 358 -20.47 20.80 -1.52
C GLU A 358 -19.08 20.22 -1.82
N VAL A 359 -19.00 19.17 -2.65
CA VAL A 359 -17.76 18.49 -2.98
C VAL A 359 -17.55 18.48 -4.48
N HIS A 360 -16.56 19.23 -4.96
CA HIS A 360 -16.12 19.22 -6.36
C HIS A 360 -15.07 18.14 -6.58
N VAL A 361 -15.33 17.21 -7.48
CA VAL A 361 -14.41 16.11 -7.79
C VAL A 361 -13.93 16.23 -9.23
N CYS A 362 -12.65 16.51 -9.43
CA CYS A 362 -12.03 16.58 -10.75
C CYS A 362 -11.42 15.22 -11.12
N CYS A 363 -11.86 14.65 -12.27
CA CYS A 363 -11.34 13.35 -12.70
C CYS A 363 -11.39 13.17 -14.22
N SER A 364 -10.69 12.12 -14.69
CA SER A 364 -10.81 11.63 -16.07
C SER A 364 -12.10 10.84 -16.25
N GLY A 365 -12.59 10.72 -17.50
CA GLY A 365 -13.79 9.94 -17.82
C GLY A 365 -13.70 8.46 -17.42
N THR A 366 -12.50 7.93 -17.19
CA THR A 366 -12.32 6.53 -16.73
C THR A 366 -12.86 6.30 -15.32
N ALA A 367 -12.87 7.33 -14.47
CA ALA A 367 -13.33 7.24 -13.08
C ALA A 367 -14.85 7.38 -12.92
N GLU A 368 -15.55 7.92 -13.90
CA GLU A 368 -16.96 8.28 -13.81
C GLU A 368 -17.85 7.17 -13.25
N LYS A 369 -17.80 6.00 -13.87
CA LYS A 369 -18.67 4.86 -13.50
C LYS A 369 -18.38 4.34 -12.07
N LEU A 370 -17.12 4.30 -11.69
CA LEU A 370 -16.74 3.86 -10.36
C LEU A 370 -17.16 4.89 -9.31
N LEU A 371 -16.86 6.17 -9.56
CA LEU A 371 -17.17 7.28 -8.66
C LEU A 371 -18.68 7.41 -8.43
N THR A 372 -19.48 7.43 -9.50
CA THR A 372 -20.95 7.48 -9.38
C THR A 372 -21.52 6.28 -8.63
N GLY A 373 -20.96 5.08 -8.86
CA GLY A 373 -21.32 3.89 -8.10
C GLY A 373 -21.04 4.01 -6.60
N MET A 374 -19.90 4.60 -6.22
CA MET A 374 -19.58 4.88 -4.81
C MET A 374 -20.57 5.87 -4.19
N LEU A 375 -20.86 6.98 -4.87
CA LEU A 375 -21.79 8.01 -4.37
C LEU A 375 -23.21 7.48 -4.19
N VAL A 376 -23.70 6.68 -5.14
CA VAL A 376 -25.01 6.02 -5.02
C VAL A 376 -25.06 5.12 -3.77
N ARG A 377 -24.01 4.37 -3.48
CA ARG A 377 -23.93 3.53 -2.27
C ARG A 377 -23.84 4.35 -0.99
N CYS A 378 -23.26 5.55 -1.07
CA CYS A 378 -23.25 6.51 0.03
C CYS A 378 -24.59 7.20 0.26
N GLY A 379 -25.50 7.19 -0.73
CA GLY A 379 -26.74 7.97 -0.72
C GLY A 379 -26.51 9.47 -0.95
N ASP A 380 -25.37 9.84 -1.54
CA ASP A 380 -25.02 11.24 -1.83
C ASP A 380 -25.67 11.73 -3.13
N GLU A 381 -26.07 13.00 -3.15
CA GLU A 381 -26.54 13.68 -4.36
C GLU A 381 -25.35 14.03 -5.26
N TYR A 382 -25.45 13.85 -6.57
CA TYR A 382 -24.40 14.26 -7.49
C TYR A 382 -24.92 14.79 -8.81
N GLU A 383 -24.13 15.68 -9.44
CA GLU A 383 -24.29 16.14 -10.80
C GLU A 383 -22.99 15.99 -11.59
N ILE A 384 -23.08 15.89 -12.90
CA ILE A 384 -21.93 15.69 -13.79
C ILE A 384 -21.77 16.90 -14.70
N VAL A 385 -20.60 17.56 -14.59
CA VAL A 385 -20.17 18.63 -15.49
C VAL A 385 -19.10 18.07 -16.42
N ARG A 386 -19.41 18.07 -17.73
CA ARG A 386 -18.49 17.52 -18.74
C ARG A 386 -17.61 18.63 -19.30
N HIS A 387 -16.32 18.37 -19.32
CA HIS A 387 -15.31 19.27 -19.87
C HIS A 387 -14.70 18.67 -21.13
N GLU A 388 -14.62 19.47 -22.16
CA GLU A 388 -13.92 19.11 -23.39
C GLU A 388 -12.54 19.79 -23.41
N ARG A 389 -11.63 19.22 -24.17
CA ARG A 389 -10.31 19.78 -24.34
C ARG A 389 -10.36 21.04 -25.21
N ASN A 390 -9.83 22.13 -24.72
CA ASN A 390 -9.86 23.43 -25.41
C ASN A 390 -8.88 23.52 -26.60
N THR A 391 -7.92 22.60 -26.70
CA THR A 391 -6.86 22.61 -27.72
C THR A 391 -6.83 21.26 -28.45
N LYS A 392 -6.58 21.28 -29.76
CA LYS A 392 -6.45 20.04 -30.55
C LYS A 392 -5.17 19.30 -30.18
N LEU A 393 -5.21 17.98 -30.07
CA LEU A 393 -4.04 17.12 -29.90
C LEU A 393 -3.79 16.33 -31.19
N THR A 394 -2.61 16.48 -31.79
CA THR A 394 -2.25 15.86 -33.06
C THR A 394 -1.04 14.96 -32.88
N PHE A 395 -1.17 13.69 -33.27
CA PHE A 395 -0.07 12.75 -33.30
C PHE A 395 0.71 12.88 -34.61
N ILE A 396 2.04 12.96 -34.51
CA ILE A 396 2.98 12.98 -35.64
C ILE A 396 3.53 11.56 -35.79
N PRO A 397 3.22 10.83 -36.90
CA PRO A 397 3.60 9.44 -37.05
C PRO A 397 5.09 9.22 -37.39
N GLU A 398 5.76 10.28 -37.92
CA GLU A 398 7.17 10.23 -38.26
C GLU A 398 8.00 10.05 -37.00
N ARG A 399 9.06 9.27 -37.10
CA ARG A 399 10.01 9.05 -36.01
C ARG A 399 10.78 10.34 -35.70
N PHE A 400 10.77 10.74 -34.41
CA PHE A 400 11.54 11.90 -33.95
C PHE A 400 13.04 11.60 -33.93
N ASP A 401 13.82 12.46 -34.57
CA ASP A 401 15.29 12.46 -34.52
C ASP A 401 15.81 13.59 -33.64
N MET A 402 16.30 13.25 -32.44
CA MET A 402 16.82 14.23 -31.51
C MET A 402 17.95 15.10 -32.09
N SER A 403 18.65 14.63 -33.14
CA SER A 403 19.72 15.39 -33.77
C SER A 403 19.24 16.52 -34.68
N LYS A 404 17.99 16.49 -35.14
CA LYS A 404 17.46 17.41 -36.18
C LYS A 404 16.18 18.11 -35.78
N ASP A 405 15.28 17.39 -35.06
CA ASP A 405 13.89 17.78 -34.93
C ASP A 405 13.57 18.56 -33.65
N VAL A 406 14.55 18.75 -32.76
CA VAL A 406 14.36 19.49 -31.50
C VAL A 406 14.04 20.94 -31.75
N GLU A 407 12.90 21.40 -31.19
CA GLU A 407 12.42 22.77 -31.33
C GLU A 407 12.06 23.39 -29.97
N PRO A 408 12.07 24.72 -29.84
CA PRO A 408 11.57 25.36 -28.63
C PRO A 408 10.11 24.95 -28.30
N GLY A 409 9.85 24.74 -27.01
CA GLY A 409 8.55 24.27 -26.54
C GLY A 409 8.38 22.74 -26.53
N ASP A 410 9.43 21.99 -26.87
CA ASP A 410 9.40 20.51 -26.81
C ASP A 410 9.59 20.00 -25.37
N ALA A 411 8.84 18.96 -25.05
CA ALA A 411 9.03 18.15 -23.84
C ALA A 411 9.51 16.73 -24.22
N LEU A 412 10.75 16.41 -23.90
CA LEU A 412 11.37 15.11 -24.19
C LEU A 412 11.21 14.19 -22.97
N ILE A 413 10.42 13.11 -23.13
CA ILE A 413 10.02 12.26 -22.01
C ILE A 413 10.84 10.97 -21.98
N ALA A 414 11.53 10.75 -20.84
CA ALA A 414 12.32 9.55 -20.57
C ALA A 414 12.03 9.02 -19.14
N PHE A 415 11.96 7.69 -18.97
CA PHE A 415 11.44 7.10 -17.74
C PHE A 415 12.53 6.68 -16.72
N SER A 416 13.61 7.46 -16.66
CA SER A 416 14.61 7.36 -15.61
C SER A 416 15.38 8.68 -15.45
N LYS A 417 15.72 9.07 -14.22
CA LYS A 417 16.58 10.21 -13.91
C LYS A 417 17.86 10.21 -14.77
N LYS A 418 18.52 9.04 -14.86
CA LYS A 418 19.75 8.88 -15.65
C LYS A 418 19.56 9.24 -17.12
N ASN A 419 18.45 8.84 -17.73
CA ASN A 419 18.19 9.15 -19.14
C ASN A 419 17.82 10.63 -19.30
N VAL A 420 17.05 11.21 -18.38
CA VAL A 420 16.72 12.65 -18.39
C VAL A 420 18.00 13.48 -18.37
N LEU A 421 18.90 13.23 -17.43
CA LEU A 421 20.15 13.95 -17.32
C LEU A 421 21.06 13.74 -18.54
N ALA A 422 21.15 12.52 -19.07
CA ALA A 422 21.95 12.23 -20.26
C ALA A 422 21.41 12.90 -21.54
N ILE A 423 20.08 12.99 -21.69
CA ILE A 423 19.46 13.72 -22.80
C ILE A 423 19.74 15.22 -22.66
N ALA A 424 19.56 15.80 -21.46
CA ALA A 424 19.83 17.20 -21.20
C ALA A 424 21.29 17.55 -21.48
N ALA A 425 22.24 16.75 -21.01
CA ALA A 425 23.66 16.93 -21.30
C ALA A 425 23.99 16.87 -22.82
N SER A 426 23.35 15.94 -23.54
CA SER A 426 23.50 15.81 -24.99
C SER A 426 22.95 17.05 -25.75
N LEU A 427 21.87 17.65 -25.27
CA LEU A 427 21.32 18.89 -25.84
C LEU A 427 22.23 20.08 -25.58
N GLU A 428 22.75 20.18 -24.36
CA GLU A 428 23.66 21.28 -23.96
C GLU A 428 24.96 21.26 -24.73
N GLY A 429 25.52 20.07 -24.99
CA GLY A 429 26.67 19.90 -25.89
C GLY A 429 26.42 20.40 -27.35
N ARG A 430 25.15 20.68 -27.68
CA ARG A 430 24.71 21.26 -28.97
C ARG A 430 24.26 22.73 -28.83
N GLY A 431 24.42 23.33 -27.66
CA GLY A 431 24.00 24.71 -27.39
C GLY A 431 22.50 24.86 -27.11
N ILE A 432 21.75 23.75 -26.89
CA ILE A 432 20.33 23.79 -26.59
C ILE A 432 20.15 23.65 -25.07
N ARG A 433 19.74 24.72 -24.41
CA ARG A 433 19.48 24.74 -22.97
C ARG A 433 18.19 24.01 -22.64
N ALA A 434 18.26 23.11 -21.67
CA ALA A 434 17.13 22.25 -21.27
C ALA A 434 16.86 22.37 -19.78
N SER A 435 15.59 22.52 -19.41
CA SER A 435 15.10 22.27 -18.06
C SER A 435 14.99 20.77 -17.79
N VAL A 436 15.27 20.33 -16.56
CA VAL A 436 15.16 18.92 -16.17
C VAL A 436 14.13 18.74 -15.07
N ILE A 437 13.21 17.74 -15.24
CA ILE A 437 12.15 17.47 -14.29
C ILE A 437 12.05 15.95 -14.06
N TYR A 438 12.25 15.51 -12.81
CA TYR A 438 12.10 14.11 -12.42
C TYR A 438 11.56 13.98 -10.99
N GLY A 439 11.10 12.79 -10.60
CA GLY A 439 10.32 12.57 -9.37
C GLY A 439 11.03 13.03 -8.08
N ASN A 440 12.33 12.75 -7.95
CA ASN A 440 13.10 13.09 -6.74
C ASN A 440 13.59 14.56 -6.69
N LEU A 441 13.26 15.36 -7.71
CA LEU A 441 13.68 16.76 -7.73
C LEU A 441 12.94 17.55 -6.64
N PRO A 442 13.65 18.30 -5.76
CA PRO A 442 13.01 19.12 -4.74
C PRO A 442 12.00 20.12 -5.34
N PRO A 443 10.93 20.46 -4.62
CA PRO A 443 9.85 21.29 -5.15
C PRO A 443 10.29 22.65 -5.68
N GLN A 444 11.11 23.38 -4.95
CA GLN A 444 11.58 24.72 -5.38
C GLN A 444 12.54 24.61 -6.56
N THR A 445 13.47 23.65 -6.55
CA THR A 445 14.33 23.39 -7.72
C THR A 445 13.47 23.04 -8.94
N ARG A 446 12.40 22.28 -8.76
CA ARG A 446 11.44 21.97 -9.83
C ARG A 446 10.72 23.22 -10.31
N GLN A 447 10.26 24.10 -9.41
CA GLN A 447 9.66 25.39 -9.79
C GLN A 447 10.64 26.25 -10.59
N GLU A 448 11.91 26.30 -10.20
CA GLU A 448 12.92 27.04 -10.95
C GLU A 448 13.11 26.47 -12.36
N GLN A 449 13.15 25.13 -12.51
CA GLN A 449 13.21 24.50 -13.84
C GLN A 449 11.96 24.82 -14.68
N VAL A 450 10.78 24.86 -14.05
CA VAL A 450 9.52 25.28 -14.68
C VAL A 450 9.58 26.74 -15.10
N ARG A 451 10.07 27.64 -14.24
CA ARG A 451 10.22 29.07 -14.51
C ARG A 451 11.15 29.31 -15.68
N LEU A 452 12.36 28.71 -15.68
CA LEU A 452 13.34 28.83 -16.74
C LEU A 452 12.79 28.41 -18.12
N PHE A 453 11.96 27.36 -18.16
CA PHE A 453 11.28 26.92 -19.39
C PHE A 453 10.15 27.89 -19.79
N THR A 454 9.34 28.32 -18.83
CA THR A 454 8.18 29.19 -19.08
C THR A 454 8.62 30.58 -19.57
N GLU A 455 9.72 31.12 -19.04
CA GLU A 455 10.31 32.37 -19.46
C GLU A 455 11.14 32.26 -20.77
N GLY A 456 11.29 31.05 -21.32
CA GLY A 456 12.03 30.79 -22.54
C GLY A 456 13.58 30.86 -22.39
N VAL A 457 14.06 30.94 -21.14
CA VAL A 457 15.51 30.86 -20.85
C VAL A 457 16.04 29.50 -21.27
N ASN A 458 15.29 28.44 -20.94
CA ASN A 458 15.50 27.11 -21.46
C ASN A 458 14.51 26.79 -22.57
N GLN A 459 15.01 26.33 -23.70
CA GLN A 459 14.22 26.15 -24.92
C GLN A 459 13.34 24.89 -24.88
N VAL A 460 13.79 23.85 -24.16
CA VAL A 460 13.13 22.55 -24.06
C VAL A 460 13.07 22.08 -22.61
N VAL A 461 12.18 21.14 -22.33
CA VAL A 461 12.16 20.43 -21.06
C VAL A 461 12.44 18.95 -21.29
N VAL A 462 13.29 18.35 -20.47
CA VAL A 462 13.52 16.89 -20.44
C VAL A 462 12.98 16.37 -19.12
N ALA A 463 12.02 15.44 -19.18
CA ALA A 463 11.31 15.04 -17.99
C ALA A 463 11.04 13.52 -17.90
N THR A 464 10.76 13.06 -16.69
CA THR A 464 10.10 11.75 -16.49
C THR A 464 8.58 11.88 -16.60
N ASP A 465 7.86 10.81 -16.34
CA ASP A 465 6.40 10.82 -16.17
C ASP A 465 5.91 11.77 -15.05
N ALA A 466 6.80 12.28 -14.20
CA ALA A 466 6.51 13.35 -13.24
C ALA A 466 5.89 14.61 -13.89
N ILE A 467 6.11 14.84 -15.18
CA ILE A 467 5.47 15.93 -15.94
C ILE A 467 3.96 15.68 -16.16
N GLY A 468 3.54 14.42 -16.12
CA GLY A 468 2.15 14.00 -16.33
C GLY A 468 1.21 14.46 -15.23
N MET A 469 1.72 14.79 -14.04
CA MET A 469 0.93 15.23 -12.89
C MET A 469 1.40 16.59 -12.40
N GLY A 470 0.49 17.50 -12.20
CA GLY A 470 0.68 18.70 -11.37
C GLY A 470 1.64 19.76 -11.87
N ILE A 471 2.07 19.76 -13.12
CA ILE A 471 2.95 20.79 -13.65
C ILE A 471 2.29 21.49 -14.83
N ASN A 472 2.13 22.80 -14.73
CA ASN A 472 1.50 23.61 -15.73
C ASN A 472 2.53 24.30 -16.63
N LEU A 473 3.01 23.59 -17.66
CA LEU A 473 4.05 24.06 -18.58
C LEU A 473 3.47 24.45 -19.95
N PRO A 474 3.99 25.50 -20.65
CA PRO A 474 3.63 25.84 -22.01
C PRO A 474 4.30 24.89 -23.02
N ILE A 475 3.90 23.62 -23.03
CA ILE A 475 4.46 22.60 -23.91
C ILE A 475 3.74 22.65 -25.25
N ARG A 476 4.51 22.80 -26.34
CA ARG A 476 4.03 22.70 -27.71
C ARG A 476 3.91 21.23 -28.16
N ARG A 477 4.97 20.46 -27.96
CA ARG A 477 5.07 19.07 -28.39
C ARG A 477 5.64 18.19 -27.28
N VAL A 478 4.98 17.07 -27.04
CA VAL A 478 5.46 15.97 -26.18
C VAL A 478 6.12 14.92 -27.07
N VAL A 479 7.36 14.56 -26.76
CA VAL A 479 8.13 13.54 -27.47
C VAL A 479 8.49 12.41 -26.54
N PHE A 480 7.98 11.20 -26.80
CA PHE A 480 8.36 10.01 -26.08
C PHE A 480 9.73 9.52 -26.56
N MET A 481 10.77 9.70 -25.74
CA MET A 481 12.13 9.23 -26.06
C MET A 481 12.27 7.72 -25.95
N ASN A 482 11.45 7.07 -25.11
CA ASN A 482 11.29 5.63 -25.01
C ASN A 482 9.85 5.28 -24.59
N THR A 483 9.46 4.00 -24.78
CA THR A 483 8.10 3.51 -24.54
C THR A 483 8.03 2.50 -23.39
N THR A 484 9.13 2.35 -22.63
CA THR A 484 9.24 1.42 -21.51
C THR A 484 9.65 2.13 -20.24
N LYS A 485 9.06 1.74 -19.10
CA LYS A 485 9.44 2.21 -17.77
C LYS A 485 9.67 1.04 -16.81
N PHE A 486 10.36 1.31 -15.72
CA PHE A 486 10.47 0.41 -14.58
C PHE A 486 9.35 0.74 -13.58
N ASP A 487 8.56 -0.25 -13.16
CA ASP A 487 7.40 -0.08 -12.29
C ASP A 487 7.64 -0.47 -10.81
N GLY A 488 8.91 -0.63 -10.45
CA GLY A 488 9.31 -1.10 -9.11
C GLY A 488 9.64 -2.59 -9.07
N VAL A 489 9.05 -3.39 -9.96
CA VAL A 489 9.25 -4.85 -10.07
C VAL A 489 10.03 -5.21 -11.32
N GLY A 490 9.68 -4.63 -12.47
CA GLY A 490 10.27 -4.96 -13.75
C GLY A 490 10.15 -3.84 -14.79
N LYS A 491 10.76 -4.06 -15.94
CA LYS A 491 10.57 -3.19 -17.11
C LYS A 491 9.30 -3.60 -17.84
N ARG A 492 8.39 -2.65 -18.05
CA ARG A 492 7.18 -2.83 -18.83
C ARG A 492 6.96 -1.70 -19.84
N ARG A 493 6.13 -1.95 -20.83
CA ARG A 493 5.66 -0.91 -21.74
C ARG A 493 4.66 0.03 -21.06
N LEU A 494 4.59 1.26 -21.55
CA LEU A 494 3.64 2.27 -21.10
C LEU A 494 2.20 1.83 -21.40
N LEU A 495 1.30 2.10 -20.48
CA LEU A 495 -0.13 1.90 -20.66
C LEU A 495 -0.74 3.05 -21.48
N ALA A 496 -1.91 2.82 -22.10
CA ALA A 496 -2.63 3.85 -22.85
C ALA A 496 -2.96 5.08 -22.00
N GLU A 497 -3.31 4.86 -20.73
CA GLU A 497 -3.59 5.95 -19.77
C GLU A 497 -2.36 6.81 -19.48
N GLU A 498 -1.20 6.19 -19.27
CA GLU A 498 0.06 6.89 -19.03
C GLU A 498 0.47 7.73 -20.24
N ILE A 499 0.38 7.15 -21.44
CA ILE A 499 0.69 7.87 -22.68
C ILE A 499 -0.25 9.07 -22.84
N ARG A 500 -1.55 8.90 -22.62
CA ARG A 500 -2.54 10.00 -22.76
C ARG A 500 -2.38 11.07 -21.70
N GLN A 501 -2.09 10.70 -20.47
CA GLN A 501 -1.86 11.66 -19.38
C GLN A 501 -0.66 12.56 -19.69
N ILE A 502 0.44 11.96 -20.15
CA ILE A 502 1.66 12.69 -20.54
C ILE A 502 1.40 13.50 -21.82
N ALA A 503 0.87 12.87 -22.86
CA ALA A 503 0.54 13.52 -24.14
C ALA A 503 -0.44 14.69 -23.95
N GLY A 504 -1.37 14.55 -23.01
CA GLY A 504 -2.34 15.57 -22.64
C GLY A 504 -1.74 16.88 -22.15
N ARG A 505 -0.46 16.91 -21.80
CA ARG A 505 0.26 18.14 -21.42
C ARG A 505 0.66 19.00 -22.60
N ALA A 506 0.69 18.47 -23.83
CA ALA A 506 0.95 19.27 -25.01
C ALA A 506 -0.23 20.21 -25.34
N GLY A 507 0.02 21.37 -25.93
CA GLY A 507 -1.01 22.31 -26.38
C GLY A 507 -1.70 23.03 -25.23
N ARG A 508 -0.96 23.74 -24.38
CA ARG A 508 -1.55 24.54 -23.31
C ARG A 508 -2.45 25.64 -23.86
N TYR A 509 -3.70 25.69 -23.40
CA TYR A 509 -4.64 26.75 -23.75
C TYR A 509 -4.09 28.14 -23.44
N GLY A 510 -4.27 29.08 -24.36
CA GLY A 510 -3.72 30.44 -24.26
C GLY A 510 -2.27 30.59 -24.76
N PHE A 511 -1.55 29.49 -25.03
CA PHE A 511 -0.21 29.49 -25.62
C PHE A 511 -0.16 28.83 -27.00
N TYR A 512 -0.91 27.76 -27.21
CA TYR A 512 -0.90 26.99 -28.45
C TYR A 512 -2.31 26.51 -28.81
N ASP A 513 -2.70 26.66 -30.08
CA ASP A 513 -4.00 26.16 -30.57
C ASP A 513 -3.98 24.65 -30.79
N THR A 514 -2.81 24.08 -31.05
CA THR A 514 -2.61 22.64 -31.27
C THR A 514 -1.42 22.15 -30.47
N GLY A 515 -1.61 21.06 -29.72
CA GLY A 515 -0.55 20.29 -29.11
C GLY A 515 -0.13 19.12 -30.01
N TYR A 516 1.17 18.81 -30.03
CA TYR A 516 1.69 17.72 -30.84
C TYR A 516 2.25 16.61 -29.95
N VAL A 517 2.14 15.38 -30.47
CA VAL A 517 2.72 14.19 -29.83
C VAL A 517 3.56 13.44 -30.86
N GLN A 518 4.78 13.05 -30.49
CA GLN A 518 5.68 12.33 -31.35
C GLN A 518 6.50 11.30 -30.54
N SER A 519 7.18 10.39 -31.20
CA SER A 519 8.02 9.39 -30.53
C SER A 519 9.35 9.20 -31.23
N ALA A 520 10.43 9.12 -30.46
CA ALA A 520 11.75 8.76 -30.94
C ALA A 520 11.93 7.25 -31.12
N MET A 521 11.13 6.46 -30.40
CA MET A 521 11.12 5.01 -30.48
C MET A 521 9.69 4.50 -30.58
N GLU A 522 9.44 3.54 -31.47
CA GLU A 522 8.14 2.89 -31.65
C GLU A 522 6.95 3.85 -31.84
N PRO A 523 6.98 4.79 -32.85
CA PRO A 523 5.88 5.74 -33.05
C PRO A 523 4.53 5.04 -33.30
N GLU A 524 4.52 3.91 -33.99
CA GLU A 524 3.31 3.10 -34.22
C GLU A 524 2.66 2.64 -32.89
N TYR A 525 3.49 2.26 -31.91
CA TYR A 525 3.00 1.87 -30.60
C TYR A 525 2.33 3.03 -29.87
N VAL A 526 2.97 4.20 -29.86
CA VAL A 526 2.42 5.42 -29.23
C VAL A 526 1.12 5.83 -29.91
N GLY A 527 1.10 5.86 -31.26
CA GLY A 527 -0.10 6.18 -32.04
C GLY A 527 -1.26 5.23 -31.75
N LYS A 528 -0.98 3.92 -31.71
CA LYS A 528 -1.97 2.88 -31.36
C LYS A 528 -2.54 3.11 -29.96
N LYS A 529 -1.68 3.39 -28.96
CA LYS A 529 -2.10 3.61 -27.57
C LYS A 529 -2.85 4.92 -27.38
N LEU A 530 -2.56 5.94 -28.12
CA LEU A 530 -3.37 7.18 -28.16
C LEU A 530 -4.77 6.96 -28.73
N ALA A 531 -4.91 6.09 -29.73
CA ALA A 531 -6.19 5.74 -30.34
C ALA A 531 -7.00 4.68 -29.57
N GLU A 532 -6.35 3.90 -28.70
CA GLU A 532 -6.98 2.81 -27.92
C GLU A 532 -8.09 3.37 -27.02
N PRO A 533 -9.29 2.77 -26.94
CA PRO A 533 -10.32 3.23 -26.01
C PRO A 533 -9.83 3.12 -24.57
N LEU A 534 -10.16 4.11 -23.73
CA LEU A 534 -9.92 4.04 -22.30
C LEU A 534 -10.98 3.17 -21.63
N TYR A 535 -10.52 2.25 -20.78
CA TYR A 535 -11.41 1.40 -20.04
C TYR A 535 -11.82 2.07 -18.71
N PRO A 536 -13.10 1.98 -18.33
CA PRO A 536 -13.55 2.49 -17.04
C PRO A 536 -12.82 1.79 -15.89
N LEU A 537 -12.46 2.55 -14.87
CA LEU A 537 -11.97 2.01 -13.61
C LEU A 537 -13.04 1.12 -12.99
N ARG A 538 -12.62 0.00 -12.43
CA ARG A 538 -13.54 -1.00 -11.88
C ARG A 538 -13.52 -1.04 -10.37
N ARG A 539 -12.39 -0.70 -9.75
CA ARG A 539 -12.17 -0.81 -8.31
C ARG A 539 -11.38 0.38 -7.79
N ALA A 540 -11.78 0.87 -6.62
CA ALA A 540 -11.04 1.83 -5.83
C ALA A 540 -10.18 1.10 -4.78
N ARG A 541 -9.15 1.75 -4.24
CA ARG A 541 -8.30 1.17 -3.20
C ARG A 541 -8.79 1.58 -1.82
N VAL A 542 -8.76 0.64 -0.88
CA VAL A 542 -9.03 0.89 0.54
C VAL A 542 -7.80 0.62 1.39
N GLY A 543 -7.60 1.45 2.41
CA GLY A 543 -6.51 1.36 3.36
C GLY A 543 -6.75 0.31 4.44
N PHE A 544 -5.73 0.07 5.27
CA PHE A 544 -5.81 -0.80 6.42
C PHE A 544 -6.71 -0.18 7.52
N PRO A 545 -7.75 -0.87 8.00
CA PRO A 545 -8.66 -0.33 9.00
C PRO A 545 -8.03 -0.36 10.40
N GLU A 546 -8.01 0.78 11.11
CA GLU A 546 -7.44 0.87 12.46
C GLU A 546 -8.14 -0.03 13.49
N ILE A 547 -9.41 -0.37 13.29
CA ILE A 547 -10.14 -1.27 14.18
C ILE A 547 -9.47 -2.65 14.30
N LEU A 548 -8.68 -3.05 13.31
CA LEU A 548 -7.95 -4.31 13.34
C LEU A 548 -6.75 -4.30 14.30
N LEU A 549 -6.33 -3.13 14.78
CA LEU A 549 -5.30 -2.99 15.81
C LEU A 549 -5.75 -3.58 17.16
N ASP A 550 -7.05 -3.76 17.37
CA ASP A 550 -7.60 -4.39 18.58
C ASP A 550 -7.40 -5.92 18.62
N ILE A 551 -6.94 -6.53 17.53
CA ILE A 551 -6.64 -7.97 17.48
C ILE A 551 -5.27 -8.22 18.12
N ASP A 552 -5.20 -9.01 19.20
CA ASP A 552 -3.97 -9.21 19.99
C ASP A 552 -3.04 -10.28 19.41
N ILE A 553 -2.45 -9.97 18.23
CA ILE A 553 -1.36 -10.72 17.59
C ILE A 553 -0.34 -9.75 17.01
N GLU A 554 0.79 -10.23 16.49
CA GLU A 554 1.82 -9.39 15.87
C GLU A 554 1.23 -8.61 14.68
N LEU A 555 1.62 -7.34 14.54
CA LEU A 555 1.00 -6.43 13.56
C LEU A 555 1.23 -6.87 12.10
N ASP A 556 2.40 -7.44 11.79
CA ASP A 556 2.66 -7.99 10.46
C ASP A 556 1.73 -9.17 10.12
N GLU A 557 1.40 -10.01 11.11
CA GLU A 557 0.45 -11.11 10.92
C GLU A 557 -0.97 -10.60 10.66
N ILE A 558 -1.41 -9.53 11.37
CA ILE A 558 -2.72 -8.89 11.12
C ILE A 558 -2.77 -8.31 9.71
N ILE A 559 -1.74 -7.54 9.32
CA ILE A 559 -1.68 -6.90 8.00
C ILE A 559 -1.69 -7.96 6.90
N GLU A 560 -0.85 -9.00 7.01
CA GLU A 560 -0.80 -10.08 6.02
C GLU A 560 -2.12 -10.88 5.96
N ALA A 561 -2.76 -11.11 7.10
CA ALA A 561 -4.06 -11.78 7.14
C ALA A 561 -5.14 -10.91 6.51
N TRP A 562 -5.16 -9.58 6.78
CA TRP A 562 -6.07 -8.65 6.15
C TRP A 562 -5.90 -8.60 4.63
N GLU A 563 -4.68 -8.56 4.12
CA GLU A 563 -4.43 -8.61 2.66
C GLU A 563 -5.02 -9.88 2.01
N LYS A 564 -5.04 -11.00 2.74
CA LYS A 564 -5.54 -12.30 2.26
C LYS A 564 -7.07 -12.46 2.38
N THR A 565 -7.77 -11.67 3.19
CA THR A 565 -9.24 -11.72 3.25
C THR A 565 -9.88 -11.19 1.98
N GLY A 566 -11.15 -11.51 1.71
CA GLY A 566 -11.87 -11.07 0.51
C GLY A 566 -11.91 -9.55 0.37
N ASN A 567 -11.91 -9.08 -0.87
CA ASN A 567 -12.08 -7.66 -1.18
C ASN A 567 -13.55 -7.26 -1.08
N PRO A 568 -13.88 -6.09 -0.50
CA PRO A 568 -15.24 -5.56 -0.56
C PRO A 568 -15.67 -5.31 -2.02
N PRO A 569 -16.97 -5.35 -2.32
CA PRO A 569 -17.46 -5.01 -3.66
C PRO A 569 -16.97 -3.63 -4.10
N MET A 570 -16.50 -3.49 -5.33
CA MET A 570 -15.94 -2.27 -5.94
C MET A 570 -14.60 -1.80 -5.36
N TYR A 571 -14.03 -2.49 -4.37
CA TYR A 571 -12.77 -2.08 -3.75
C TYR A 571 -11.71 -3.18 -3.83
N ASP A 572 -10.45 -2.76 -3.89
CA ASP A 572 -9.27 -3.58 -3.66
C ASP A 572 -8.47 -2.99 -2.50
N LYS A 573 -7.79 -3.83 -1.75
CA LYS A 573 -6.92 -3.39 -0.67
C LYS A 573 -5.60 -2.83 -1.24
N ILE A 574 -5.03 -1.82 -0.57
CA ILE A 574 -3.66 -1.39 -0.86
C ILE A 574 -2.69 -2.48 -0.41
N SER A 575 -1.51 -2.54 -1.03
CA SER A 575 -0.42 -3.36 -0.52
C SER A 575 0.26 -2.67 0.67
N MET A 576 0.37 -3.39 1.78
CA MET A 576 1.08 -2.94 2.98
C MET A 576 2.48 -3.57 3.10
N LYS A 577 2.99 -4.16 2.02
CA LYS A 577 4.26 -4.89 2.02
C LYS A 577 5.42 -4.05 2.57
N GLU A 578 5.52 -2.79 2.16
CA GLU A 578 6.58 -1.89 2.64
C GLU A 578 6.44 -1.62 4.15
N SER A 579 5.21 -1.44 4.64
CA SER A 579 4.94 -1.28 6.07
C SER A 579 5.28 -2.55 6.87
N VAL A 580 4.98 -3.73 6.32
CA VAL A 580 5.38 -5.02 6.91
C VAL A 580 6.90 -5.14 6.97
N ASP A 581 7.61 -4.76 5.91
CA ASP A 581 9.08 -4.78 5.91
C ASP A 581 9.64 -3.80 6.96
N LYS A 582 9.10 -2.59 7.09
CA LYS A 582 9.45 -1.62 8.14
C LYS A 582 9.16 -2.17 9.54
N TYR A 583 8.00 -2.82 9.74
CA TYR A 583 7.67 -3.46 11.01
C TYR A 583 8.70 -4.53 11.39
N ARG A 584 9.14 -5.34 10.43
CA ARG A 584 10.17 -6.37 10.66
C ARG A 584 11.51 -5.76 11.07
N TYR A 585 11.91 -4.64 10.47
CA TYR A 585 13.08 -3.89 10.96
C TYR A 585 12.91 -3.46 12.42
N LEU A 586 11.76 -2.90 12.82
CA LEU A 586 11.51 -2.54 14.22
C LEU A 586 11.53 -3.76 15.15
N ARG A 587 10.93 -4.86 14.74
CA ARG A 587 10.92 -6.11 15.51
C ARG A 587 12.33 -6.66 15.76
N ASP A 588 13.22 -6.57 14.79
CA ASP A 588 14.60 -7.00 14.93
C ASP A 588 15.38 -6.10 15.93
N TYR A 589 14.95 -4.83 16.07
CA TYR A 589 15.45 -3.88 17.07
C TYR A 589 14.71 -3.93 18.41
N ARG A 590 13.76 -4.85 18.61
CA ARG A 590 12.87 -4.95 19.78
C ARG A 590 13.57 -4.88 21.15
N LYS A 591 14.81 -5.28 21.26
CA LYS A 591 15.60 -5.15 22.51
C LYS A 591 15.88 -3.70 22.91
N ARG A 592 15.75 -2.74 22.01
CA ARG A 592 15.97 -1.30 22.19
C ARG A 592 14.68 -0.49 22.21
N ILE A 593 13.54 -1.12 21.85
CA ILE A 593 12.25 -0.46 21.65
C ILE A 593 11.27 -0.97 22.70
N THR A 594 10.70 -0.05 23.49
CA THR A 594 9.81 -0.38 24.63
C THR A 594 8.31 -0.25 24.29
N TYR A 595 7.96 0.40 23.17
CA TYR A 595 6.59 0.77 22.80
C TYR A 595 5.93 -0.17 21.77
N MET A 596 6.50 -1.34 21.51
CA MET A 596 5.95 -2.27 20.50
C MET A 596 4.50 -2.71 20.79
N ASP A 597 4.05 -2.57 22.04
CA ASP A 597 2.67 -2.86 22.43
C ASP A 597 1.70 -1.71 22.10
N ASP A 598 2.20 -0.49 21.86
CA ASP A 598 1.40 0.62 21.32
C ASP A 598 1.27 0.50 19.80
N ARG A 599 0.27 -0.25 19.37
CA ARG A 599 0.05 -0.59 17.96
C ARG A 599 -0.30 0.61 17.11
N LYS A 600 -0.96 1.65 17.67
CA LYS A 600 -1.27 2.88 16.93
C LYS A 600 0.01 3.65 16.64
N LEU A 601 0.86 3.80 17.62
CA LEU A 601 2.18 4.40 17.46
C LEU A 601 3.00 3.61 16.43
N VAL A 602 3.09 2.30 16.59
CA VAL A 602 3.84 1.43 15.66
C VAL A 602 3.29 1.53 14.23
N LEU A 603 1.96 1.50 14.05
CA LEU A 603 1.34 1.68 12.72
C LEU A 603 1.70 3.06 12.13
N SER A 604 1.64 4.12 12.91
CA SER A 604 2.02 5.47 12.49
C SER A 604 3.48 5.53 12.02
N LEU A 605 4.40 4.85 12.71
CA LEU A 605 5.83 4.81 12.37
C LEU A 605 6.09 4.02 11.08
N ILE A 606 5.50 2.83 10.92
CA ILE A 606 5.74 1.98 9.75
C ILE A 606 5.04 2.48 8.49
N THR A 607 4.00 3.29 8.63
CA THR A 607 3.32 3.97 7.50
C THR A 607 3.97 5.29 7.13
N CYS A 608 5.03 5.74 7.83
CA CYS A 608 5.79 6.92 7.45
C CYS A 608 6.37 6.74 6.02
N PRO A 609 6.04 7.62 5.07
CA PRO A 609 6.46 7.44 3.68
C PRO A 609 7.93 7.82 3.48
N PHE A 610 8.75 6.85 3.15
CA PHE A 610 10.13 7.01 2.69
C PHE A 610 10.58 5.75 1.95
N ASP A 611 11.56 5.88 1.05
CA ASP A 611 12.10 4.75 0.30
C ASP A 611 13.11 3.96 1.17
N VAL A 612 12.75 2.75 1.57
CA VAL A 612 13.61 1.85 2.38
C VAL A 612 14.91 1.44 1.66
N LYS A 613 15.00 1.67 0.35
CA LYS A 613 16.22 1.44 -0.44
C LYS A 613 17.26 2.52 -0.23
N ASP A 614 16.85 3.71 0.21
CA ASP A 614 17.75 4.79 0.61
C ASP A 614 18.31 4.47 2.01
N ARG A 615 19.54 3.99 2.04
CA ARG A 615 20.18 3.50 3.28
C ARG A 615 20.36 4.57 4.35
N GLU A 616 20.62 5.81 3.96
CA GLU A 616 20.82 6.91 4.90
C GLU A 616 19.47 7.31 5.53
N VAL A 617 18.41 7.39 4.73
CA VAL A 617 17.06 7.66 5.22
C VAL A 617 16.57 6.53 6.13
N LEU A 618 16.78 5.26 5.75
CA LEU A 618 16.43 4.10 6.58
C LEU A 618 17.15 4.11 7.93
N ARG A 619 18.47 4.41 7.95
CA ARG A 619 19.25 4.52 9.20
C ARG A 619 18.75 5.64 10.09
N LEU A 620 18.36 6.77 9.49
CA LEU A 620 17.81 7.91 10.22
C LEU A 620 16.47 7.54 10.86
N TRP A 621 15.58 6.90 10.09
CA TRP A 621 14.29 6.43 10.57
C TRP A 621 14.43 5.44 11.74
N LEU A 622 15.34 4.45 11.63
CA LEU A 622 15.61 3.51 12.72
C LEU A 622 16.10 4.21 13.98
N ARG A 623 16.97 5.22 13.86
CA ARG A 623 17.45 6.03 14.98
C ARG A 623 16.30 6.77 15.67
N TYR A 624 15.39 7.37 14.90
CA TYR A 624 14.22 8.04 15.45
C TYR A 624 13.27 7.05 16.15
N CYS A 625 13.14 5.86 15.59
CA CYS A 625 12.33 4.79 16.19
C CYS A 625 12.96 4.18 17.47
N GLU A 626 14.23 4.39 17.79
CA GLU A 626 14.79 3.91 19.07
C GLU A 626 14.16 4.61 20.28
N ASN A 627 13.80 5.88 20.15
CA ASN A 627 13.09 6.64 21.19
C ASN A 627 12.24 7.74 20.54
N PRO A 628 11.05 7.41 20.00
CA PRO A 628 10.25 8.34 19.23
C PRO A 628 9.69 9.51 20.04
N GLU A 629 9.48 9.32 21.35
CA GLU A 629 9.00 10.41 22.24
C GLU A 629 10.09 11.45 22.52
N LYS A 630 11.37 11.08 22.41
CA LYS A 630 12.47 11.99 22.61
C LYS A 630 12.73 12.79 21.36
N GLN A 631 12.54 14.11 21.46
CA GLN A 631 12.91 15.01 20.37
C GLN A 631 14.35 14.80 19.91
N GLN A 632 14.53 14.74 18.60
CA GLN A 632 15.82 14.60 17.94
C GLN A 632 16.18 15.87 17.19
N ASP A 633 17.48 16.06 16.94
CA ASP A 633 17.97 17.20 16.19
C ASP A 633 17.70 17.06 14.69
N CYS A 634 17.67 18.19 13.99
CA CYS A 634 17.62 18.24 12.53
C CYS A 634 18.81 17.47 11.92
N PRO A 635 18.64 16.77 10.80
CA PRO A 635 19.74 16.09 10.13
C PRO A 635 20.91 17.03 9.82
N MET A 636 22.13 16.60 10.15
CA MET A 636 23.33 17.35 9.82
C MET A 636 23.57 17.39 8.31
N LEU A 637 24.26 18.42 7.84
CA LEU A 637 24.68 18.57 6.45
C LEU A 637 25.33 17.29 5.90
N PRO A 638 25.08 16.95 4.62
CA PRO A 638 25.59 15.71 4.05
C PRO A 638 27.11 15.74 3.91
N LYS A 639 27.73 14.59 3.94
CA LYS A 639 29.17 14.45 3.63
C LYS A 639 29.40 14.28 2.12
N ASP A 640 28.40 13.85 1.40
CA ASP A 640 28.41 13.64 -0.05
C ASP A 640 27.65 14.78 -0.73
N PHE A 641 28.38 15.63 -1.44
CA PHE A 641 27.85 16.77 -2.20
C PHE A 641 27.51 16.40 -3.65
N SER A 642 27.50 15.12 -3.99
CA SER A 642 26.98 14.67 -5.27
C SER A 642 25.47 14.92 -5.35
N LEU A 643 24.93 14.94 -6.57
CA LEU A 643 23.49 15.08 -6.78
C LEU A 643 22.68 13.99 -6.03
N GLU A 644 23.22 12.78 -5.93
CA GLU A 644 22.58 11.68 -5.19
C GLU A 644 22.63 11.91 -3.67
N GLY A 645 23.76 12.38 -3.14
CA GLY A 645 23.95 12.71 -1.73
C GLY A 645 23.07 13.87 -1.27
N LEU A 646 22.99 14.93 -2.06
CA LEU A 646 22.13 16.09 -1.77
C LEU A 646 20.63 15.73 -1.83
N GLU A 647 20.21 14.91 -2.79
CA GLU A 647 18.83 14.41 -2.86
C GLU A 647 18.49 13.52 -1.66
N SER A 648 19.42 12.65 -1.23
CA SER A 648 19.23 11.82 -0.04
C SER A 648 19.13 12.69 1.22
N TYR A 649 19.95 13.73 1.34
CA TYR A 649 19.87 14.69 2.44
C TYR A 649 18.51 15.42 2.46
N TYR A 650 18.04 15.88 1.31
CA TYR A 650 16.72 16.49 1.23
C TYR A 650 15.61 15.54 1.73
N LYS A 651 15.66 14.27 1.34
CA LYS A 651 14.74 13.23 1.84
C LYS A 651 14.87 12.99 3.34
N GLN A 652 16.06 13.13 3.91
CA GLN A 652 16.25 13.05 5.37
C GLN A 652 15.55 14.20 6.09
N LEU A 653 15.58 15.42 5.54
CA LEU A 653 14.83 16.57 6.06
C LEU A 653 13.31 16.35 5.95
N ASP A 654 12.84 15.74 4.86
CA ASP A 654 11.42 15.39 4.70
C ASP A 654 11.00 14.32 5.73
N LEU A 655 11.82 13.28 5.91
CA LEU A 655 11.59 12.27 6.95
C LEU A 655 11.54 12.90 8.34
N TYR A 656 12.49 13.79 8.68
CA TYR A 656 12.53 14.48 9.96
C TYR A 656 11.24 15.24 10.24
N THR A 657 10.78 16.06 9.31
CA THR A 657 9.55 16.84 9.49
C THR A 657 8.30 15.98 9.58
N GLN A 658 8.21 14.92 8.79
CA GLN A 658 7.08 13.99 8.82
C GLN A 658 7.06 13.17 10.12
N PHE A 659 8.23 12.74 10.61
CA PHE A 659 8.36 12.01 11.87
C PHE A 659 8.05 12.94 13.05
N ALA A 660 8.58 14.15 13.05
CA ALA A 660 8.33 15.17 14.06
C ALA A 660 6.83 15.52 14.17
N ALA A 661 6.13 15.66 13.04
CA ALA A 661 4.70 15.91 13.02
C ALA A 661 3.89 14.76 13.64
N ARG A 662 4.31 13.50 13.47
CA ARG A 662 3.66 12.33 14.07
C ARG A 662 3.91 12.20 15.57
N MET A 663 5.09 12.64 16.01
CA MET A 663 5.54 12.54 17.41
C MET A 663 5.34 13.83 18.18
N GLU A 664 4.70 14.84 17.57
CA GLU A 664 4.48 16.16 18.16
C GLU A 664 5.75 16.85 18.65
N TRP A 665 6.89 16.62 17.92
CA TRP A 665 8.16 17.28 18.25
C TRP A 665 8.10 18.77 17.93
N VAL A 666 8.77 19.57 18.73
CA VAL A 666 8.95 21.00 18.48
C VAL A 666 10.07 21.16 17.47
N VAL A 667 9.73 21.47 16.22
CA VAL A 667 10.69 21.64 15.13
C VAL A 667 11.09 23.10 15.01
N ASP A 668 12.39 23.37 14.93
CA ASP A 668 12.88 24.66 14.47
C ASP A 668 12.62 24.80 12.96
N LYS A 669 11.52 25.50 12.64
CA LYS A 669 11.06 25.66 11.26
C LYS A 669 12.04 26.49 10.43
N GLU A 670 12.75 27.45 11.05
CA GLU A 670 13.71 28.30 10.38
C GLU A 670 14.96 27.51 9.97
N GLU A 671 15.48 26.67 10.91
CA GLU A 671 16.60 25.77 10.61
C GLU A 671 16.28 24.79 9.48
N VAL A 672 15.12 24.14 9.55
CA VAL A 672 14.71 23.18 8.50
C VAL A 672 14.51 23.88 7.17
N ALA A 673 13.90 25.06 7.16
CA ALA A 673 13.71 25.84 5.93
C ALA A 673 15.05 26.24 5.31
N ALA A 674 15.98 26.76 6.13
CA ALA A 674 17.32 27.14 5.68
C ALA A 674 18.11 25.94 5.10
N ASN A 675 18.04 24.79 5.76
CA ASN A 675 18.71 23.57 5.30
C ASN A 675 18.10 23.03 3.99
N ARG A 676 16.77 23.12 3.84
CA ARG A 676 16.09 22.78 2.58
C ARG A 676 16.47 23.75 1.45
N GLU A 677 16.46 25.04 1.71
CA GLU A 677 16.82 26.07 0.74
C GLU A 677 18.27 25.89 0.27
N TRP A 678 19.18 25.65 1.22
CA TRP A 678 20.57 25.36 0.91
C TRP A 678 20.68 24.10 0.01
N ALA A 679 20.08 22.97 0.39
CA ALA A 679 20.15 21.73 -0.39
C ALA A 679 19.56 21.92 -1.79
N GLN A 680 18.47 22.67 -1.92
CA GLN A 680 17.84 22.99 -3.19
C GLN A 680 18.71 23.88 -4.07
N HIS A 681 19.38 24.88 -3.47
CA HIS A 681 20.33 25.72 -4.15
C HIS A 681 21.49 24.92 -4.73
N GLU A 682 22.13 24.08 -3.92
CA GLU A 682 23.23 23.20 -4.35
C GLU A 682 22.82 22.25 -5.48
N ILE A 683 21.64 21.59 -5.34
CA ILE A 683 21.09 20.76 -6.41
C ILE A 683 20.83 21.60 -7.67
N GLY A 684 20.31 22.82 -7.51
CA GLY A 684 20.05 23.74 -8.60
C GLY A 684 21.33 24.14 -9.37
N GLU A 685 22.39 24.44 -8.65
CA GLU A 685 23.69 24.78 -9.24
C GLU A 685 24.31 23.60 -9.99
N LEU A 686 24.31 22.40 -9.39
CA LEU A 686 24.74 21.16 -10.08
C LEU A 686 23.96 20.89 -11.38
N LEU A 687 22.72 21.34 -11.46
CA LEU A 687 21.89 21.19 -12.65
C LEU A 687 22.05 22.35 -13.66
N LYS A 688 22.63 23.49 -13.25
CA LYS A 688 22.91 24.62 -14.13
C LYS A 688 24.30 24.56 -14.75
N ASP A 689 25.36 24.34 -13.95
CA ASP A 689 26.73 24.69 -14.30
C ASP A 689 27.44 23.66 -15.18
N ASP A 690 27.20 22.38 -15.09
CA ASP A 690 27.87 21.42 -15.98
C ASP A 690 27.06 20.12 -16.13
N LYS A 691 26.03 20.19 -16.96
CA LYS A 691 25.30 18.94 -17.32
C LYS A 691 26.20 17.96 -18.07
N GLY A 692 27.35 18.38 -18.58
CA GLY A 692 28.35 17.51 -19.20
C GLY A 692 28.84 16.39 -18.27
N GLN A 693 28.84 16.60 -16.95
CA GLN A 693 29.16 15.57 -15.97
C GLN A 693 28.17 14.38 -16.03
N PHE A 694 26.94 14.60 -16.49
CA PHE A 694 25.92 13.56 -16.64
C PHE A 694 25.96 12.87 -18.01
N GLU A 695 26.88 13.29 -18.91
CA GLU A 695 27.08 12.66 -20.20
C GLU A 695 27.53 11.21 -20.00
N ARG A 696 26.86 10.29 -20.68
CA ARG A 696 27.29 8.90 -20.67
C ARG A 696 28.60 8.75 -21.44
N ARG A 697 29.62 8.22 -20.79
CA ARG A 697 30.93 7.99 -21.40
C ARG A 697 31.32 6.53 -21.41
N CYS A 698 32.06 6.13 -22.43
CA CYS A 698 32.61 4.79 -22.56
C CYS A 698 33.60 4.52 -21.42
N ARG A 699 33.39 3.45 -20.64
CA ARG A 699 34.24 3.07 -19.50
C ARG A 699 35.69 2.76 -19.90
N ILE A 700 35.95 2.46 -21.18
CA ILE A 700 37.30 2.08 -21.66
C ILE A 700 38.04 3.27 -22.26
N CYS A 701 37.41 4.07 -23.10
CA CYS A 701 38.10 5.13 -23.86
C CYS A 701 37.59 6.53 -23.56
N GLY A 702 36.65 6.72 -22.65
CA GLY A 702 36.11 8.04 -22.25
C GLY A 702 35.22 8.71 -23.29
N ARG A 703 35.02 8.16 -24.48
CA ARG A 703 34.20 8.79 -25.54
C ARG A 703 32.74 8.91 -25.10
N PRO A 704 32.07 10.03 -25.47
CA PRO A 704 30.65 10.14 -25.28
C PRO A 704 29.87 8.97 -25.88
N LEU A 705 28.87 8.52 -25.18
CA LEU A 705 27.92 7.49 -25.62
C LEU A 705 26.55 8.13 -25.86
N ALA A 706 25.82 7.58 -26.80
CA ALA A 706 24.42 7.96 -26.96
C ALA A 706 23.67 7.75 -25.63
N TRP A 707 22.71 8.64 -25.32
CA TRP A 707 21.91 8.57 -24.09
C TRP A 707 21.21 7.23 -23.92
N ASN A 708 20.87 6.56 -25.01
CA ASN A 708 20.20 5.23 -25.06
C ASN A 708 21.16 4.05 -25.30
N ALA A 709 22.48 4.26 -25.19
CA ALA A 709 23.45 3.20 -25.39
C ALA A 709 23.15 1.98 -24.49
N ALA A 710 23.02 0.79 -25.08
CA ALA A 710 22.68 -0.44 -24.37
C ALA A 710 23.77 -0.86 -23.38
N TYR A 711 25.04 -0.61 -23.74
CA TYR A 711 26.20 -0.99 -22.94
C TYR A 711 27.01 0.24 -22.49
N PRO A 712 27.77 0.16 -21.38
CA PRO A 712 28.62 1.22 -20.89
C PRO A 712 29.95 1.32 -21.66
N VAL A 713 30.00 0.81 -22.86
CA VAL A 713 31.16 0.81 -23.77
C VAL A 713 30.72 1.22 -25.17
N CYS A 714 31.56 1.93 -25.91
CA CYS A 714 31.27 2.30 -27.30
C CYS A 714 31.51 1.10 -28.24
N ASP A 715 30.88 1.12 -29.42
CA ASP A 715 30.96 0.03 -30.40
C ASP A 715 32.41 -0.33 -30.78
N ARG A 716 33.30 0.65 -30.84
CA ARG A 716 34.72 0.42 -31.11
C ARG A 716 35.40 -0.41 -30.02
N CYS A 717 35.15 -0.03 -28.75
CA CYS A 717 35.70 -0.77 -27.61
C CYS A 717 35.04 -2.13 -27.43
N TYR A 718 33.74 -2.23 -27.70
CA TYR A 718 33.02 -3.48 -27.67
C TYR A 718 33.58 -4.48 -28.67
N ARG A 719 33.74 -4.08 -29.94
CA ARG A 719 34.36 -4.94 -30.98
C ARG A 719 35.80 -5.33 -30.68
N LYS A 720 36.55 -4.45 -29.96
CA LYS A 720 37.91 -4.81 -29.51
C LYS A 720 37.88 -5.91 -28.45
N MET A 721 36.99 -5.81 -27.48
CA MET A 721 36.81 -6.85 -26.45
C MET A 721 36.34 -8.19 -27.04
N GLU A 722 35.45 -8.19 -28.04
CA GLU A 722 35.03 -9.42 -28.74
C GLU A 722 36.20 -10.09 -29.45
N ARG A 723 37.10 -9.32 -30.11
CA ARG A 723 38.27 -9.87 -30.79
C ARG A 723 39.34 -10.39 -29.82
N GLU A 724 39.39 -9.89 -28.60
CA GLU A 724 40.34 -10.34 -27.59
C GLU A 724 39.82 -11.57 -26.80
N ASN A 725 38.49 -11.84 -26.86
CA ASN A 725 37.85 -13.00 -26.24
C ASN A 725 37.50 -14.13 -27.21
N SER A 726 37.72 -13.94 -28.52
CA SER A 726 37.62 -14.95 -29.59
C SER A 726 39.01 -15.39 -30.05
#